data_89e67f73410705dc4a446a95d968f50c
#
_entry.id   89e67f73410705dc4a446a95d968f50c
#
_cell.length_a   1.000
_cell.length_b   1.000
_cell.length_c   1.000
_cell.angle_alpha   90.00
_cell.angle_beta   90.00
_cell.angle_gamma   90.00
#
_symmetry.space_group_name_H-M   'P 1'
#
loop_
_entity.id
_entity.type
_entity.pdbx_description
1 polymer ?
#
loop_
_entity_poly.entity_id
_entity_poly.type
_entity_poly.pdbx_seq_one_letter_code
_entity_poly.pdbx_strand_id
1 'polypeptide(L)'
;MPFADVLRDLRYTLRTLRRDAGFAAFAILIAGLGIGASVTVFSVVHTLILRPLPFADPGQLIWIANRDTSGLSGQTTQVGHMLDLRERTQTLSAIAGYFAFYGVGDNLLSGRGEPERLSGVPVSQNLFDVLGVKPLLGRVFNAEESLWNGPKAVLLAHGLWQRRFNSDPAIVGTSLTINDEPHTVVGVLPASFDFASVFAPGSHFDLYFPFPLSQETNRWGNTMAMIGRLKPDVSAAAAGAEIRTVAAQITKEHPERNSFQGNVKLLSEHVSGRIRLAVWVLAGAVGMVMLIVCANLSNLLLARTAARQKEIAIRTALGAGRGRLLAQMLTEGIVLSCSGAILGLLLAMAGTRALASLDAISIPLLRDVRTDGTALGFTLAVAIATGIVFGIAPALQARGAALTNALKDATRGSTEGRRRAWIRNTLVVSEIAFACVLLVGAGLLIRSLVRVLDVDMGFVASRAATIRVDPDSRYDTPERRNAYFDEVLRRVKEIPGVEGAGITDALPLGRNRTWGARAKGVTYERGRAPFAFPRIVSDGYAAAMGIPLIAGRDILPSDTPKAEPVMLVNDTMARTLWPGEDPIGKYVLGPCAKERRVVGVLGDVRHLALEQTSGNEMYIPLRQCGDLPSADLVVRATLPPSQLAGAIRTALQPIAANLPRNDFRTMQQIVDKSVSPRRFMVLLLGGFAVFALVLASLGIYALISYSVGQRTQEIGIRMALGASARDVQGRIIVQTLWLAGIGMVLGTVASWVLVRAASGLLYGVTPRDPATFAGMLVVLTLVALIAGYVPARRASRVDPMVALRAE
;
A
#
# COMPACT_ATOMS: atom_id res chain seq x y z
N MET A 1 -45.93 -1.73 9.59
CA MET A 1 -46.09 -1.63 11.05
C MET A 1 -46.52 -0.22 11.40
N PRO A 2 -47.52 0.00 12.32
CA PRO A 2 -47.83 1.34 12.82
C PRO A 2 -46.61 1.89 13.59
N PHE A 3 -46.28 3.15 13.41
CA PHE A 3 -45.15 3.85 14.03
C PHE A 3 -45.10 3.72 15.57
N ALA A 4 -46.29 3.65 16.19
CA ALA A 4 -46.44 3.44 17.63
C ALA A 4 -45.87 2.10 18.14
N ASP A 5 -45.88 1.05 17.29
CA ASP A 5 -45.36 -0.26 17.67
C ASP A 5 -43.83 -0.29 17.63
N VAL A 6 -43.23 0.41 16.69
CA VAL A 6 -41.76 0.55 16.60
C VAL A 6 -41.20 1.31 17.81
N LEU A 7 -41.86 2.41 18.21
CA LEU A 7 -41.48 3.16 19.41
C LEU A 7 -41.60 2.34 20.70
N ARG A 8 -42.64 1.49 20.81
CA ARG A 8 -42.82 0.60 21.95
C ARG A 8 -41.71 -0.46 22.02
N ASP A 9 -41.36 -1.04 20.88
CA ASP A 9 -40.27 -2.02 20.78
C ASP A 9 -38.91 -1.40 21.10
N LEU A 10 -38.63 -0.19 20.62
CA LEU A 10 -37.42 0.55 20.93
C LEU A 10 -37.28 0.83 22.45
N ARG A 11 -38.35 1.33 23.10
CA ARG A 11 -38.37 1.57 24.56
C ARG A 11 -38.16 0.28 25.35
N TYR A 12 -38.81 -0.80 24.93
CA TYR A 12 -38.65 -2.11 25.56
C TYR A 12 -37.22 -2.60 25.41
N THR A 13 -36.66 -2.55 24.22
CA THR A 13 -35.28 -2.97 23.90
C THR A 13 -34.27 -2.19 24.74
N LEU A 14 -34.38 -0.86 24.80
CA LEU A 14 -33.47 -0.03 25.61
C LEU A 14 -33.53 -0.36 27.10
N ARG A 15 -34.74 -0.61 27.65
CA ARG A 15 -34.90 -1.01 29.05
C ARG A 15 -34.29 -2.36 29.34
N THR A 16 -34.43 -3.30 28.39
CA THR A 16 -33.92 -4.66 28.51
C THR A 16 -32.40 -4.68 28.41
N LEU A 17 -31.80 -3.89 27.49
CA LEU A 17 -30.37 -3.75 27.34
C LEU A 17 -29.72 -3.09 28.56
N ARG A 18 -30.38 -2.12 29.20
CA ARG A 18 -29.89 -1.53 30.45
C ARG A 18 -29.91 -2.53 31.61
N ARG A 19 -30.89 -3.43 31.67
CA ARG A 19 -30.96 -4.47 32.70
C ARG A 19 -29.80 -5.50 32.53
N ASP A 20 -29.42 -5.82 31.27
CA ASP A 20 -28.36 -6.77 30.93
C ASP A 20 -27.13 -6.02 30.38
N ALA A 21 -26.64 -5.03 31.12
CA ALA A 21 -25.61 -4.10 30.64
C ALA A 21 -24.30 -4.80 30.18
N GLY A 22 -23.89 -5.87 30.86
CA GLY A 22 -22.69 -6.63 30.50
C GLY A 22 -22.81 -7.30 29.12
N PHE A 23 -23.96 -7.91 28.82
CA PHE A 23 -24.26 -8.46 27.51
C PHE A 23 -24.30 -7.37 26.43
N ALA A 24 -24.98 -6.28 26.70
CA ALA A 24 -25.11 -5.16 25.75
C ALA A 24 -23.74 -4.53 25.42
N ALA A 25 -22.92 -4.25 26.45
CA ALA A 25 -21.58 -3.71 26.27
C ALA A 25 -20.69 -4.62 25.44
N PHE A 26 -20.73 -5.93 25.70
CA PHE A 26 -19.94 -6.90 24.96
C PHE A 26 -20.40 -7.04 23.50
N ALA A 27 -21.72 -7.09 23.26
CA ALA A 27 -22.28 -7.15 21.91
C ALA A 27 -21.96 -5.85 21.10
N ILE A 28 -22.09 -4.68 21.75
CA ILE A 28 -21.76 -3.38 21.15
C ILE A 28 -20.26 -3.30 20.82
N LEU A 29 -19.40 -3.81 21.71
CA LEU A 29 -17.94 -3.82 21.48
C LEU A 29 -17.58 -4.69 20.26
N ILE A 30 -18.10 -5.91 20.19
CA ILE A 30 -17.84 -6.82 19.05
C ILE A 30 -18.38 -6.22 17.75
N ALA A 31 -19.61 -5.72 17.75
CA ALA A 31 -20.21 -5.06 16.59
C ALA A 31 -19.41 -3.81 16.19
N GLY A 32 -19.03 -2.98 17.17
CA GLY A 32 -18.27 -1.75 16.95
C GLY A 32 -16.89 -1.99 16.36
N LEU A 33 -16.15 -2.98 16.85
CA LEU A 33 -14.86 -3.35 16.30
C LEU A 33 -14.99 -3.89 14.86
N GLY A 34 -15.97 -4.76 14.58
CA GLY A 34 -16.21 -5.29 13.24
C GLY A 34 -16.66 -4.23 12.25
N ILE A 35 -17.64 -3.41 12.62
CA ILE A 35 -18.12 -2.31 11.77
C ILE A 35 -17.02 -1.26 11.58
N GLY A 36 -16.28 -0.91 12.63
CA GLY A 36 -15.18 0.05 12.56
C GLY A 36 -14.07 -0.38 11.62
N ALA A 37 -13.66 -1.64 11.71
CA ALA A 37 -12.70 -2.24 10.77
C ALA A 37 -13.25 -2.20 9.32
N SER A 38 -14.53 -2.56 9.13
CA SER A 38 -15.19 -2.55 7.81
C SER A 38 -15.26 -1.14 7.22
N VAL A 39 -15.61 -0.13 8.01
CA VAL A 39 -15.68 1.27 7.57
C VAL A 39 -14.30 1.84 7.26
N THR A 40 -13.29 1.53 8.07
CA THR A 40 -11.90 1.95 7.82
C THR A 40 -11.40 1.38 6.48
N VAL A 41 -11.57 0.08 6.26
CA VAL A 41 -11.14 -0.57 5.01
C VAL A 41 -12.00 -0.09 3.82
N PHE A 42 -13.31 0.08 4.00
CA PHE A 42 -14.15 0.65 2.97
C PHE A 42 -13.69 2.06 2.57
N SER A 43 -13.33 2.92 3.54
CA SER A 43 -12.79 4.25 3.24
C SER A 43 -11.50 4.17 2.42
N VAL A 44 -10.63 3.19 2.70
CA VAL A 44 -9.42 2.91 1.90
C VAL A 44 -9.80 2.42 0.49
N VAL A 45 -10.66 1.40 0.38
CA VAL A 45 -11.14 0.86 -0.91
C VAL A 45 -11.81 1.94 -1.75
N HIS A 46 -12.70 2.72 -1.12
CA HIS A 46 -13.42 3.81 -1.78
C HIS A 46 -12.45 4.84 -2.35
N THR A 47 -11.51 5.30 -1.54
CA THR A 47 -10.55 6.34 -1.96
C THR A 47 -9.58 5.83 -3.02
N LEU A 48 -9.09 4.58 -2.90
CA LEU A 48 -8.05 4.06 -3.79
C LEU A 48 -8.57 3.45 -5.10
N ILE A 49 -9.82 2.96 -5.12
CA ILE A 49 -10.35 2.20 -6.27
C ILE A 49 -11.67 2.76 -6.80
N LEU A 50 -12.62 3.11 -5.91
CA LEU A 50 -13.97 3.44 -6.30
C LEU A 50 -14.18 4.92 -6.58
N ARG A 51 -13.48 5.79 -5.85
CA ARG A 51 -13.59 7.22 -6.02
C ARG A 51 -12.94 7.63 -7.35
N PRO A 52 -13.64 8.41 -8.19
CA PRO A 52 -13.03 8.98 -9.38
C PRO A 52 -11.82 9.83 -9.02
N LEU A 53 -10.80 9.84 -9.90
CA LEU A 53 -9.65 10.74 -9.73
C LEU A 53 -10.12 12.19 -9.63
N PRO A 54 -9.42 13.05 -8.86
CA PRO A 54 -9.86 14.43 -8.59
C PRO A 54 -9.65 15.37 -9.79
N PHE A 55 -10.02 14.91 -11.00
CA PHE A 55 -9.90 15.60 -12.27
C PHE A 55 -11.25 15.73 -12.96
N ALA A 56 -11.37 16.68 -13.89
CA ALA A 56 -12.56 16.78 -14.72
C ALA A 56 -12.69 15.56 -15.64
N ASP A 57 -13.90 14.96 -15.69
CA ASP A 57 -14.22 13.79 -16.51
C ASP A 57 -13.12 12.72 -16.50
N PRO A 58 -12.77 12.14 -15.33
CA PRO A 58 -11.61 11.27 -15.17
C PRO A 58 -11.70 9.99 -16.01
N GLY A 59 -12.91 9.56 -16.40
CA GLY A 59 -13.12 8.45 -17.32
C GLY A 59 -12.61 8.69 -18.75
N GLN A 60 -12.38 9.96 -19.13
CA GLN A 60 -11.80 10.33 -20.41
C GLN A 60 -10.28 10.47 -20.38
N LEU A 61 -9.64 10.32 -19.20
CA LEU A 61 -8.19 10.45 -19.09
C LEU A 61 -7.50 9.10 -19.29
N ILE A 62 -6.52 9.09 -20.19
CA ILE A 62 -5.69 7.91 -20.48
C ILE A 62 -4.23 8.19 -20.20
N TRP A 63 -3.53 7.16 -19.77
CA TRP A 63 -2.07 7.11 -19.69
C TRP A 63 -1.51 6.50 -20.97
N ILE A 64 -0.53 7.18 -21.57
CA ILE A 64 0.12 6.72 -22.80
C ILE A 64 1.59 6.43 -22.47
N ALA A 65 1.96 5.15 -22.54
CA ALA A 65 3.31 4.68 -22.25
C ALA A 65 4.02 4.17 -23.50
N ASN A 66 5.35 4.16 -23.47
CA ASN A 66 6.13 3.57 -24.56
C ASN A 66 5.97 2.04 -24.54
N ARG A 67 6.39 1.40 -23.44
CA ARG A 67 6.35 -0.06 -23.26
C ARG A 67 5.74 -0.40 -21.91
N ASP A 68 5.25 -1.61 -21.76
CA ASP A 68 4.80 -2.12 -20.44
C ASP A 68 5.96 -2.80 -19.70
N THR A 69 7.11 -2.11 -19.60
CA THR A 69 8.31 -2.62 -18.95
C THR A 69 8.56 -1.92 -17.61
N SER A 70 9.34 -2.57 -16.76
CA SER A 70 9.81 -1.99 -15.51
C SER A 70 10.75 -0.80 -15.75
N GLY A 71 10.65 0.22 -14.88
CA GLY A 71 11.48 1.43 -14.93
C GLY A 71 10.82 2.61 -15.66
N LEU A 72 11.29 3.83 -15.34
CA LEU A 72 10.71 5.07 -15.87
C LEU A 72 10.85 5.16 -17.39
N SER A 73 12.02 4.83 -17.94
CA SER A 73 12.26 4.97 -19.38
C SER A 73 11.42 4.04 -20.25
N GLY A 74 10.89 2.93 -19.69
CA GLY A 74 9.94 2.05 -20.37
C GLY A 74 8.54 2.64 -20.42
N GLN A 75 8.20 3.51 -19.49
CA GLN A 75 6.89 4.16 -19.39
C GLN A 75 6.85 5.54 -20.03
N THR A 76 8.02 6.16 -20.28
CA THR A 76 8.15 7.50 -20.83
C THR A 76 8.40 7.49 -22.34
N THR A 77 8.20 8.63 -22.97
CA THR A 77 8.37 8.83 -24.43
C THR A 77 9.24 10.05 -24.72
N GLN A 78 9.64 10.22 -25.97
CA GLN A 78 10.30 11.45 -26.43
C GLN A 78 9.26 12.54 -26.70
N VAL A 79 9.70 13.80 -26.60
CA VAL A 79 8.89 14.98 -26.95
C VAL A 79 8.35 14.88 -28.38
N GLY A 80 9.18 14.46 -29.33
CA GLY A 80 8.76 14.30 -30.72
C GLY A 80 7.61 13.31 -30.90
N HIS A 81 7.55 12.22 -30.13
CA HIS A 81 6.40 11.29 -30.17
C HIS A 81 5.11 11.95 -29.69
N MET A 82 5.21 12.81 -28.65
CA MET A 82 4.05 13.56 -28.15
C MET A 82 3.53 14.56 -29.16
N LEU A 83 4.44 15.28 -29.86
CA LEU A 83 4.05 16.23 -30.91
C LEU A 83 3.39 15.53 -32.09
N ASP A 84 4.00 14.45 -32.60
CA ASP A 84 3.42 13.66 -33.69
C ASP A 84 2.04 13.06 -33.33
N LEU A 85 1.87 12.52 -32.12
CA LEU A 85 0.57 12.03 -31.65
C LEU A 85 -0.45 13.15 -31.58
N ARG A 86 -0.07 14.36 -31.14
CA ARG A 86 -0.96 15.52 -31.04
C ARG A 86 -1.51 15.93 -32.40
N GLU A 87 -0.70 15.80 -33.46
CA GLU A 87 -1.10 16.18 -34.82
C GLU A 87 -1.88 15.06 -35.53
N ARG A 88 -1.57 13.80 -35.27
CA ARG A 88 -2.07 12.66 -36.08
C ARG A 88 -3.25 11.92 -35.48
N THR A 89 -3.50 12.03 -34.16
CA THR A 89 -4.59 11.30 -33.52
C THR A 89 -5.92 12.02 -33.62
N GLN A 90 -6.97 11.29 -33.99
CA GLN A 90 -8.34 11.82 -34.07
C GLN A 90 -9.21 11.45 -32.87
N THR A 91 -8.83 10.43 -32.11
CA THR A 91 -9.56 9.96 -30.92
C THR A 91 -9.32 10.81 -29.69
N LEU A 92 -8.25 11.61 -29.68
CA LEU A 92 -7.89 12.48 -28.56
C LEU A 92 -8.35 13.91 -28.79
N SER A 93 -8.83 14.56 -27.75
CA SER A 93 -9.11 16.00 -27.74
C SER A 93 -7.86 16.81 -27.38
N ALA A 94 -6.99 16.26 -26.54
CA ALA A 94 -5.72 16.88 -26.14
C ALA A 94 -4.74 15.84 -25.59
N ILE A 95 -3.44 16.16 -25.69
CA ILE A 95 -2.34 15.42 -25.06
C ILE A 95 -1.52 16.40 -24.26
N ALA A 96 -1.21 16.04 -23.02
CA ALA A 96 -0.32 16.74 -22.12
C ALA A 96 0.72 15.80 -21.53
N GLY A 97 1.73 16.34 -20.88
CA GLY A 97 2.72 15.51 -20.22
C GLY A 97 3.51 16.27 -19.17
N TYR A 98 4.33 15.52 -18.46
CA TYR A 98 5.28 16.08 -17.52
C TYR A 98 6.63 15.38 -17.66
N PHE A 99 7.68 16.09 -17.29
CA PHE A 99 9.04 15.55 -17.26
C PHE A 99 9.13 14.53 -16.11
N ALA A 100 9.31 13.25 -16.44
CA ALA A 100 9.22 12.15 -15.46
C ALA A 100 10.47 12.01 -14.58
N PHE A 101 11.59 12.63 -14.95
CA PHE A 101 12.87 12.60 -14.23
C PHE A 101 13.09 13.79 -13.30
N TYR A 102 12.00 14.39 -12.78
CA TYR A 102 12.07 15.37 -11.71
C TYR A 102 12.70 14.78 -10.44
N GLY A 103 13.51 15.54 -9.71
CA GLY A 103 14.08 15.16 -8.42
C GLY A 103 13.22 15.62 -7.25
N VAL A 104 13.19 14.83 -6.18
CA VAL A 104 12.65 15.26 -4.89
C VAL A 104 13.69 16.14 -4.23
N GLY A 105 13.36 17.44 -3.96
CA GLY A 105 14.30 18.40 -3.40
C GLY A 105 15.31 18.97 -4.41
N ASP A 106 15.02 18.91 -5.72
CA ASP A 106 15.91 19.44 -6.76
C ASP A 106 15.95 20.99 -6.84
N ASN A 107 15.02 21.69 -6.16
CA ASN A 107 14.87 23.13 -6.28
C ASN A 107 15.18 23.79 -4.94
N LEU A 108 16.19 24.63 -4.91
CA LEU A 108 16.57 25.40 -3.74
C LEU A 108 15.90 26.78 -3.79
N LEU A 109 14.95 27.04 -2.91
CA LEU A 109 14.39 28.38 -2.70
C LEU A 109 15.33 29.17 -1.79
N SER A 110 15.79 30.33 -2.26
CA SER A 110 16.67 31.26 -1.53
C SER A 110 16.16 32.70 -1.55
N GLY A 111 16.80 33.57 -0.78
CA GLY A 111 16.50 35.03 -0.81
C GLY A 111 15.30 35.48 0.04
N ARG A 112 14.45 34.55 0.56
CA ARG A 112 13.34 34.89 1.46
C ARG A 112 13.34 33.98 2.68
N GLY A 113 14.10 34.36 3.73
CA GLY A 113 14.27 33.53 4.95
C GLY A 113 15.30 32.41 4.79
N GLU A 114 15.23 31.36 5.63
CA GLU A 114 16.17 30.24 5.53
C GLU A 114 16.02 29.50 4.18
N PRO A 115 17.14 29.10 3.54
CA PRO A 115 17.10 28.29 2.34
C PRO A 115 16.32 26.99 2.55
N GLU A 116 15.43 26.66 1.60
CA GLU A 116 14.57 25.47 1.68
C GLU A 116 14.62 24.70 0.37
N ARG A 117 14.83 23.36 0.43
CA ARG A 117 14.70 22.50 -0.74
C ARG A 117 13.25 22.16 -0.99
N LEU A 118 12.81 22.47 -2.19
CA LEU A 118 11.46 22.23 -2.69
C LEU A 118 11.48 21.21 -3.82
N SER A 119 10.44 20.41 -3.90
CA SER A 119 10.25 19.48 -5.01
C SER A 119 9.43 20.14 -6.11
N GLY A 120 9.92 20.11 -7.34
CA GLY A 120 9.27 20.71 -8.49
C GLY A 120 9.06 19.73 -9.64
N VAL A 121 8.02 19.93 -10.44
CA VAL A 121 7.72 19.13 -11.62
C VAL A 121 7.62 20.04 -12.85
N PRO A 122 8.48 19.83 -13.87
CA PRO A 122 8.29 20.49 -15.17
C PRO A 122 7.12 19.83 -15.91
N VAL A 123 6.17 20.65 -16.39
CA VAL A 123 4.92 20.19 -17.01
C VAL A 123 4.69 20.87 -18.36
N SER A 124 4.04 20.20 -19.31
CA SER A 124 3.63 20.83 -20.54
C SER A 124 2.62 21.96 -20.27
N GLN A 125 2.64 23.01 -21.09
CA GLN A 125 1.78 24.18 -20.95
C GLN A 125 0.32 23.86 -20.63
N ASN A 126 -0.23 22.85 -21.30
CA ASN A 126 -1.63 22.47 -21.25
C ASN A 126 -1.97 21.34 -20.23
N LEU A 127 -1.05 20.97 -19.33
CA LEU A 127 -1.31 19.84 -18.40
C LEU A 127 -2.53 20.12 -17.52
N PHE A 128 -2.62 21.31 -16.96
CA PHE A 128 -3.71 21.66 -16.05
C PHE A 128 -5.06 21.74 -16.77
N ASP A 129 -5.07 22.22 -18.02
CA ASP A 129 -6.28 22.23 -18.87
C ASP A 129 -6.75 20.80 -19.20
N VAL A 130 -5.81 19.92 -19.56
CA VAL A 130 -6.11 18.49 -19.83
C VAL A 130 -6.64 17.79 -18.58
N LEU A 131 -6.15 18.15 -17.40
CA LEU A 131 -6.65 17.61 -16.13
C LEU A 131 -7.94 18.34 -15.65
N GLY A 132 -8.28 19.48 -16.25
CA GLY A 132 -9.41 20.32 -15.82
C GLY A 132 -9.17 21.03 -14.49
N VAL A 133 -7.90 21.34 -14.17
CA VAL A 133 -7.49 22.02 -12.95
C VAL A 133 -7.35 23.51 -13.20
N LYS A 134 -8.14 24.31 -12.50
CA LYS A 134 -8.05 25.78 -12.55
C LYS A 134 -7.22 26.28 -11.37
N PRO A 135 -6.33 27.28 -11.58
CA PRO A 135 -5.59 27.87 -10.48
C PRO A 135 -6.53 28.57 -9.49
N LEU A 136 -6.17 28.59 -8.22
CA LEU A 136 -6.88 29.32 -7.16
C LEU A 136 -6.64 30.83 -7.29
N LEU A 137 -5.40 31.22 -7.60
CA LEU A 137 -4.97 32.59 -7.82
C LEU A 137 -4.14 32.65 -9.10
N GLY A 138 -4.22 33.77 -9.81
CA GLY A 138 -3.45 34.01 -11.03
C GLY A 138 -3.91 33.16 -12.21
N ARG A 139 -2.95 32.62 -12.98
CA ARG A 139 -3.15 31.86 -14.21
C ARG A 139 -2.22 30.66 -14.31
N VAL A 140 -2.45 29.76 -15.26
CA VAL A 140 -1.53 28.72 -15.70
C VAL A 140 -0.47 29.30 -16.66
N PHE A 141 0.47 28.47 -17.10
CA PHE A 141 1.52 28.86 -18.03
C PHE A 141 0.99 29.29 -19.39
N ASN A 142 1.66 30.28 -19.99
CA ASN A 142 1.39 30.73 -21.36
C ASN A 142 2.38 30.08 -22.37
N ALA A 143 2.20 30.40 -23.66
CA ALA A 143 3.03 29.84 -24.71
C ALA A 143 4.49 30.35 -24.65
N GLU A 144 4.70 31.64 -24.32
CA GLU A 144 6.03 32.24 -24.24
C GLU A 144 6.88 31.64 -23.14
N GLU A 145 6.28 31.40 -21.95
CA GLU A 145 6.94 30.77 -20.81
C GLU A 145 7.32 29.30 -21.09
N SER A 146 6.64 28.66 -22.05
CA SER A 146 6.88 27.28 -22.47
C SER A 146 7.84 27.12 -23.65
N LEU A 147 8.46 28.20 -24.11
CA LEU A 147 9.53 28.16 -25.10
C LEU A 147 10.87 27.74 -24.46
N TRP A 148 11.77 27.20 -25.28
CA TRP A 148 13.15 26.98 -24.88
C TRP A 148 13.80 28.32 -24.58
N ASN A 149 14.35 28.48 -23.39
CA ASN A 149 14.86 29.77 -22.86
C ASN A 149 13.81 30.88 -22.74
N GLY A 150 12.54 30.55 -22.65
CA GLY A 150 11.46 31.48 -22.35
C GLY A 150 11.55 32.10 -20.95
N PRO A 151 10.67 33.08 -20.63
CA PRO A 151 10.60 33.69 -19.32
C PRO A 151 10.44 32.63 -18.21
N LYS A 152 11.23 32.75 -17.14
CA LYS A 152 11.15 31.80 -16.01
C LYS A 152 9.89 32.06 -15.21
N ALA A 153 8.98 31.09 -15.20
CA ALA A 153 7.72 31.13 -14.49
C ALA A 153 7.59 29.94 -13.54
N VAL A 154 6.82 30.12 -12.46
CA VAL A 154 6.54 29.07 -11.50
C VAL A 154 5.10 29.15 -11.00
N LEU A 155 4.45 27.97 -10.85
CA LEU A 155 3.19 27.80 -10.14
C LEU A 155 3.48 27.19 -8.78
N LEU A 156 2.81 27.72 -7.74
CA LEU A 156 2.95 27.21 -6.38
C LEU A 156 1.86 26.20 -6.08
N ALA A 157 2.22 25.11 -5.40
CA ALA A 157 1.24 24.25 -4.75
C ALA A 157 0.60 24.98 -3.56
N HIS A 158 -0.67 24.70 -3.27
CA HIS A 158 -1.41 25.30 -2.16
C HIS A 158 -0.68 25.20 -0.82
N GLY A 159 -0.09 24.02 -0.53
CA GLY A 159 0.61 23.77 0.73
C GLY A 159 1.84 24.65 0.92
N LEU A 160 2.64 24.92 -0.13
CA LEU A 160 3.77 25.83 -0.07
C LEU A 160 3.31 27.27 0.15
N TRP A 161 2.30 27.72 -0.60
CA TRP A 161 1.74 29.07 -0.47
C TRP A 161 1.23 29.31 0.96
N GLN A 162 0.58 28.32 1.57
CA GLN A 162 0.06 28.43 2.93
C GLN A 162 1.17 28.43 3.98
N ARG A 163 2.12 27.45 3.94
CA ARG A 163 3.14 27.30 5.00
C ARG A 163 4.26 28.32 4.93
N ARG A 164 4.66 28.77 3.73
CA ARG A 164 5.83 29.65 3.52
C ARG A 164 5.47 31.09 3.26
N PHE A 165 4.31 31.32 2.64
CA PHE A 165 3.86 32.65 2.22
C PHE A 165 2.57 33.10 2.93
N ASN A 166 2.18 32.45 4.04
CA ASN A 166 1.05 32.81 4.90
C ASN A 166 -0.27 33.05 4.15
N SER A 167 -0.47 32.34 3.04
CA SER A 167 -1.67 32.51 2.18
C SER A 167 -1.82 33.97 1.64
N ASP A 168 -0.71 34.68 1.41
CA ASP A 168 -0.74 36.04 0.87
C ASP A 168 -1.10 35.99 -0.62
N PRO A 169 -2.22 36.59 -1.07
CA PRO A 169 -2.58 36.64 -2.48
C PRO A 169 -1.66 37.55 -3.32
N ALA A 170 -0.93 38.50 -2.70
CA ALA A 170 0.01 39.36 -3.38
C ALA A 170 1.26 38.64 -3.89
N ILE A 171 1.41 37.34 -3.59
CA ILE A 171 2.52 36.49 -4.07
C ILE A 171 2.53 36.39 -5.61
N VAL A 172 1.36 36.44 -6.26
CA VAL A 172 1.25 36.37 -7.72
C VAL A 172 1.86 37.60 -8.36
N GLY A 173 2.73 37.40 -9.34
CA GLY A 173 3.51 38.48 -9.99
C GLY A 173 4.84 38.80 -9.30
N THR A 174 5.10 38.25 -8.09
CA THR A 174 6.39 38.44 -7.42
C THR A 174 7.45 37.47 -7.94
N SER A 175 8.73 37.85 -7.77
CA SER A 175 9.87 37.03 -8.13
C SER A 175 10.36 36.21 -6.93
N LEU A 176 10.61 34.92 -7.14
CA LEU A 176 11.28 34.01 -6.21
C LEU A 176 12.61 33.54 -6.79
N THR A 177 13.66 33.53 -5.98
CA THR A 177 14.96 32.98 -6.38
C THR A 177 14.97 31.47 -6.16
N ILE A 178 14.96 30.70 -7.25
CA ILE A 178 14.99 29.23 -7.24
C ILE A 178 16.21 28.78 -8.02
N ASN A 179 17.10 28.01 -7.39
CA ASN A 179 18.39 27.56 -7.94
C ASN A 179 19.20 28.75 -8.48
N ASP A 180 19.27 29.84 -7.71
CA ASP A 180 19.95 31.08 -8.01
C ASP A 180 19.39 31.88 -9.22
N GLU A 181 18.26 31.44 -9.78
CA GLU A 181 17.57 32.12 -10.90
C GLU A 181 16.25 32.76 -10.44
N PRO A 182 15.90 33.97 -10.91
CA PRO A 182 14.62 34.60 -10.61
C PRO A 182 13.49 33.94 -11.41
N HIS A 183 12.42 33.48 -10.71
CA HIS A 183 11.21 32.92 -11.30
C HIS A 183 9.99 33.74 -10.91
N THR A 184 9.18 34.16 -11.87
CA THR A 184 7.93 34.87 -11.60
C THR A 184 6.84 33.89 -11.16
N VAL A 185 6.20 34.16 -10.03
CA VAL A 185 5.02 33.40 -9.59
C VAL A 185 3.82 33.77 -10.45
N VAL A 186 3.33 32.88 -11.29
CA VAL A 186 2.20 33.16 -12.20
C VAL A 186 0.85 32.74 -11.63
N GLY A 187 0.85 31.89 -10.61
CA GLY A 187 -0.38 31.49 -9.93
C GLY A 187 -0.16 30.50 -8.80
N VAL A 188 -1.25 30.17 -8.13
CA VAL A 188 -1.32 29.19 -7.03
C VAL A 188 -2.38 28.14 -7.38
N LEU A 189 -2.02 26.87 -7.27
CA LEU A 189 -2.95 25.77 -7.52
C LEU A 189 -3.89 25.55 -6.33
N PRO A 190 -5.10 24.99 -6.55
CA PRO A 190 -6.05 24.74 -5.49
C PRO A 190 -5.61 23.60 -4.57
N ALA A 191 -6.08 23.60 -3.31
CA ALA A 191 -5.79 22.54 -2.34
C ALA A 191 -6.32 21.16 -2.77
N SER A 192 -7.27 21.09 -3.69
CA SER A 192 -7.81 19.84 -4.24
C SER A 192 -6.88 19.18 -5.25
N PHE A 193 -5.85 19.87 -5.74
CA PHE A 193 -4.87 19.34 -6.67
C PHE A 193 -3.62 18.89 -5.92
N ASP A 194 -3.40 17.59 -5.86
CA ASP A 194 -2.16 16.97 -5.37
C ASP A 194 -1.58 16.05 -6.46
N PHE A 195 -0.52 16.54 -7.12
CA PHE A 195 0.19 15.77 -8.13
C PHE A 195 0.77 14.47 -7.57
N ALA A 196 1.28 14.51 -6.35
CA ALA A 196 1.94 13.38 -5.73
C ALA A 196 0.97 12.22 -5.49
N SER A 197 -0.26 12.52 -5.08
CA SER A 197 -1.26 11.49 -4.77
C SER A 197 -1.56 10.59 -5.97
N VAL A 198 -1.47 11.12 -7.19
CA VAL A 198 -1.79 10.40 -8.43
C VAL A 198 -0.53 9.89 -9.14
N PHE A 199 0.49 10.75 -9.34
CA PHE A 199 1.61 10.48 -10.25
C PHE A 199 2.90 10.07 -9.56
N ALA A 200 3.05 10.37 -8.26
CA ALA A 200 4.28 10.11 -7.50
C ALA A 200 4.01 9.80 -6.02
N PRO A 201 3.33 8.69 -5.72
CA PRO A 201 2.93 8.35 -4.35
C PRO A 201 4.11 8.32 -3.36
N GLY A 202 3.90 8.92 -2.18
CA GLY A 202 4.93 9.01 -1.14
C GLY A 202 5.94 10.14 -1.34
N SER A 203 5.72 11.01 -2.35
CA SER A 203 6.44 12.26 -2.56
C SER A 203 5.57 13.47 -2.18
N HIS A 204 6.17 14.66 -2.23
CA HIS A 204 5.48 15.93 -2.04
C HIS A 204 6.01 16.92 -3.07
N PHE A 205 5.13 17.72 -3.67
CA PHE A 205 5.53 18.71 -4.67
C PHE A 205 5.02 20.08 -4.27
N ASP A 206 5.92 21.03 -4.40
CA ASP A 206 5.74 22.43 -3.99
C ASP A 206 5.62 23.36 -5.18
N LEU A 207 6.30 23.01 -6.29
CA LEU A 207 6.50 23.87 -7.45
C LEU A 207 6.15 23.14 -8.75
N TYR A 208 5.68 23.90 -9.73
CA TYR A 208 5.52 23.45 -11.11
C TYR A 208 6.18 24.44 -12.05
N PHE A 209 6.88 23.92 -13.05
CA PHE A 209 7.61 24.72 -14.05
C PHE A 209 7.09 24.43 -15.45
N PRO A 210 7.13 25.40 -16.39
CA PRO A 210 6.83 25.10 -17.77
C PRO A 210 7.93 24.22 -18.38
N PHE A 211 7.54 23.14 -19.07
CA PHE A 211 8.46 22.27 -19.80
C PHE A 211 8.39 22.58 -21.29
N PRO A 212 9.48 23.05 -21.92
CA PRO A 212 9.49 23.36 -23.33
C PRO A 212 9.43 22.09 -24.20
N LEU A 213 8.45 22.02 -25.09
CA LEU A 213 8.32 20.97 -26.09
C LEU A 213 9.11 21.39 -27.35
N SER A 214 10.41 21.12 -27.37
CA SER A 214 11.34 21.61 -28.39
C SER A 214 12.24 20.52 -28.94
N GLN A 215 13.04 20.85 -29.96
CA GLN A 215 14.06 19.95 -30.51
C GLN A 215 15.15 19.63 -29.48
N GLU A 216 15.50 20.58 -28.63
CA GLU A 216 16.48 20.41 -27.58
C GLU A 216 16.02 19.37 -26.56
N THR A 217 14.79 19.50 -26.05
CA THR A 217 14.23 18.55 -25.09
C THR A 217 13.93 17.19 -25.72
N ASN A 218 13.66 17.15 -27.04
CA ASN A 218 13.52 15.89 -27.76
C ASN A 218 14.81 15.06 -27.78
N ARG A 219 15.98 15.70 -27.80
CA ARG A 219 17.27 15.03 -27.75
C ARG A 219 17.55 14.35 -26.40
N TRP A 220 16.85 14.72 -25.35
CA TRP A 220 16.98 14.08 -24.03
C TRP A 220 16.44 12.65 -24.00
N GLY A 221 15.80 12.18 -25.06
CA GLY A 221 15.28 10.81 -25.17
C GLY A 221 13.92 10.64 -24.51
N ASN A 222 13.64 9.47 -23.97
CA ASN A 222 12.36 9.12 -23.36
C ASN A 222 12.24 9.76 -21.97
N THR A 223 11.80 10.99 -21.91
CA THR A 223 11.70 11.78 -20.66
C THR A 223 10.28 12.18 -20.27
N MET A 224 9.34 12.12 -21.22
CA MET A 224 7.96 12.58 -21.01
C MET A 224 7.02 11.46 -20.60
N ALA A 225 6.35 11.64 -19.50
CA ALA A 225 5.15 10.90 -19.15
C ALA A 225 3.94 11.58 -19.81
N MET A 226 3.12 10.85 -20.55
CA MET A 226 2.03 11.41 -21.34
C MET A 226 0.65 11.04 -20.80
N ILE A 227 -0.25 12.03 -20.81
CA ILE A 227 -1.65 11.91 -20.47
C ILE A 227 -2.46 12.40 -21.66
N GLY A 228 -3.39 11.60 -22.13
CA GLY A 228 -4.35 11.98 -23.19
C GLY A 228 -5.74 12.19 -22.60
N ARG A 229 -6.51 13.11 -23.18
CA ARG A 229 -7.94 13.23 -22.97
C ARG A 229 -8.67 12.72 -24.22
N LEU A 230 -9.52 11.73 -24.03
CA LEU A 230 -10.38 11.18 -25.08
C LEU A 230 -11.42 12.22 -25.51
N LYS A 231 -11.83 12.16 -26.78
CA LYS A 231 -13.04 12.84 -27.24
C LYS A 231 -14.28 12.17 -26.63
N PRO A 232 -15.41 12.87 -26.52
CA PRO A 232 -16.67 12.26 -26.12
C PRO A 232 -16.96 10.99 -26.93
N ASP A 233 -17.52 9.97 -26.29
CA ASP A 233 -17.93 8.69 -26.87
C ASP A 233 -16.82 7.80 -27.46
N VAL A 234 -15.54 8.16 -27.26
CA VAL A 234 -14.39 7.34 -27.66
C VAL A 234 -13.92 6.46 -26.51
N SER A 235 -13.78 5.15 -26.77
CA SER A 235 -13.25 4.21 -25.78
C SER A 235 -11.72 4.22 -25.72
N ALA A 236 -11.14 3.93 -24.55
CA ALA A 236 -9.69 3.78 -24.39
C ALA A 236 -9.09 2.68 -25.31
N ALA A 237 -9.89 1.64 -25.63
CA ALA A 237 -9.49 0.56 -26.55
C ALA A 237 -9.36 1.07 -28.00
N ALA A 238 -10.30 1.90 -28.45
CA ALA A 238 -10.26 2.51 -29.79
C ALA A 238 -9.07 3.48 -29.92
N ALA A 239 -8.88 4.36 -28.93
CA ALA A 239 -7.72 5.26 -28.87
C ALA A 239 -6.40 4.48 -28.84
N GLY A 240 -6.34 3.38 -28.08
CA GLY A 240 -5.17 2.51 -28.02
C GLY A 240 -4.85 1.83 -29.36
N ALA A 241 -5.86 1.45 -30.15
CA ALA A 241 -5.67 0.89 -31.49
C ALA A 241 -5.09 1.95 -32.46
N GLU A 242 -5.66 3.16 -32.46
CA GLU A 242 -5.17 4.27 -33.28
C GLU A 242 -3.74 4.65 -32.88
N ILE A 243 -3.47 4.86 -31.58
CA ILE A 243 -2.14 5.24 -31.08
C ILE A 243 -1.09 4.21 -31.45
N ARG A 244 -1.36 2.90 -31.38
CA ARG A 244 -0.41 1.86 -31.82
C ARG A 244 -0.13 1.95 -33.31
N THR A 245 -1.14 2.22 -34.15
CA THR A 245 -0.96 2.40 -35.60
C THR A 245 -0.08 3.61 -35.90
N VAL A 246 -0.39 4.75 -35.27
CA VAL A 246 0.40 5.99 -35.41
C VAL A 246 1.83 5.79 -34.86
N ALA A 247 1.98 5.11 -33.74
CA ALA A 247 3.29 4.80 -33.17
C ALA A 247 4.16 3.95 -34.09
N ALA A 248 3.59 2.97 -34.79
CA ALA A 248 4.29 2.17 -35.78
C ALA A 248 4.73 3.03 -36.99
N GLN A 249 3.91 3.96 -37.44
CA GLN A 249 4.25 4.92 -38.50
C GLN A 249 5.37 5.84 -38.07
N ILE A 250 5.27 6.49 -36.90
CA ILE A 250 6.31 7.37 -36.34
C ILE A 250 7.64 6.61 -36.24
N THR A 251 7.62 5.36 -35.76
CA THR A 251 8.84 4.54 -35.62
C THR A 251 9.48 4.25 -36.98
N LYS A 252 8.70 4.13 -38.05
CA LYS A 252 9.21 3.92 -39.42
C LYS A 252 9.75 5.21 -40.04
N GLU A 253 9.06 6.32 -39.86
CA GLU A 253 9.42 7.62 -40.42
C GLU A 253 10.63 8.28 -39.72
N HIS A 254 10.77 8.05 -38.41
CA HIS A 254 11.81 8.62 -37.55
C HIS A 254 12.75 7.55 -36.99
N PRO A 255 13.59 6.92 -37.85
CA PRO A 255 14.52 5.88 -37.41
C PRO A 255 15.60 6.35 -36.43
N GLU A 256 15.86 7.65 -36.37
CA GLU A 256 16.79 8.30 -35.42
C GLU A 256 16.22 8.37 -33.98
N ARG A 257 14.90 8.31 -33.80
CA ARG A 257 14.26 8.33 -32.49
C ARG A 257 14.20 6.94 -31.87
N ASN A 258 14.00 6.90 -30.55
CA ASN A 258 13.74 5.65 -29.84
C ASN A 258 12.43 5.01 -30.35
N SER A 259 12.39 3.68 -30.38
CA SER A 259 11.15 2.98 -30.76
C SER A 259 10.01 3.31 -29.82
N PHE A 260 8.81 3.54 -30.36
CA PHE A 260 7.60 3.85 -29.62
C PHE A 260 6.51 2.83 -29.93
N GLN A 261 5.91 2.22 -28.89
CA GLN A 261 4.89 1.19 -29.02
C GLN A 261 3.45 1.69 -28.75
N GLY A 262 3.29 2.77 -28.01
CA GLY A 262 2.00 3.42 -27.76
C GLY A 262 1.03 2.57 -26.93
N ASN A 263 1.44 2.10 -25.76
CA ASN A 263 0.57 1.38 -24.83
C ASN A 263 -0.37 2.35 -24.11
N VAL A 264 -1.66 2.06 -24.13
CA VAL A 264 -2.71 2.90 -23.55
C VAL A 264 -3.46 2.15 -22.46
N LYS A 265 -3.66 2.81 -21.32
CA LYS A 265 -4.51 2.37 -20.19
C LYS A 265 -5.32 3.57 -19.69
N LEU A 266 -6.49 3.34 -19.09
CA LEU A 266 -7.16 4.40 -18.37
C LEU A 266 -6.23 4.94 -17.26
N LEU A 267 -6.22 6.25 -17.01
CA LEU A 267 -5.38 6.84 -15.98
C LEU A 267 -5.71 6.25 -14.59
N SER A 268 -6.99 5.98 -14.31
CA SER A 268 -7.42 5.29 -13.09
C SER A 268 -6.84 3.88 -12.95
N GLU A 269 -6.74 3.13 -14.06
CA GLU A 269 -6.12 1.80 -14.06
C GLU A 269 -4.60 1.88 -13.89
N HIS A 270 -3.95 2.90 -14.45
CA HIS A 270 -2.52 3.12 -14.26
C HIS A 270 -2.20 3.40 -12.79
N VAL A 271 -2.98 4.24 -12.12
CA VAL A 271 -2.80 4.65 -10.73
C VAL A 271 -3.12 3.49 -9.76
N SER A 272 -4.26 2.83 -9.95
CA SER A 272 -4.72 1.78 -9.01
C SER A 272 -4.19 0.38 -9.32
N GLY A 273 -3.67 0.12 -10.51
CA GLY A 273 -3.39 -1.23 -11.02
C GLY A 273 -2.47 -2.06 -10.10
N ARG A 274 -1.42 -1.45 -9.55
CA ARG A 274 -0.46 -2.14 -8.68
C ARG A 274 -1.02 -2.53 -7.30
N ILE A 275 -1.96 -1.74 -6.79
CA ILE A 275 -2.51 -1.94 -5.43
C ILE A 275 -3.88 -2.63 -5.45
N ARG A 276 -4.52 -2.72 -6.62
CA ARG A 276 -5.89 -3.22 -6.77
C ARG A 276 -6.08 -4.61 -6.15
N LEU A 277 -5.16 -5.55 -6.42
CA LEU A 277 -5.22 -6.90 -5.87
C LEU A 277 -5.12 -6.88 -4.34
N ALA A 278 -4.18 -6.10 -3.79
CA ALA A 278 -3.97 -5.98 -2.35
C ALA A 278 -5.21 -5.42 -1.64
N VAL A 279 -5.84 -4.40 -2.23
CA VAL A 279 -7.05 -3.78 -1.68
C VAL A 279 -8.25 -4.72 -1.73
N TRP A 280 -8.41 -5.54 -2.79
CA TRP A 280 -9.46 -6.56 -2.86
C TRP A 280 -9.25 -7.69 -1.87
N VAL A 281 -8.01 -8.13 -1.65
CA VAL A 281 -7.68 -9.11 -0.59
C VAL A 281 -8.04 -8.57 0.79
N LEU A 282 -7.72 -7.29 1.05
CA LEU A 282 -8.07 -6.62 2.30
C LEU A 282 -9.59 -6.49 2.49
N ALA A 283 -10.33 -6.13 1.44
CA ALA A 283 -11.78 -6.08 1.45
C ALA A 283 -12.41 -7.46 1.76
N GLY A 284 -11.87 -8.51 1.13
CA GLY A 284 -12.29 -9.90 1.40
C GLY A 284 -12.01 -10.32 2.84
N ALA A 285 -10.85 -9.95 3.39
CA ALA A 285 -10.49 -10.23 4.77
C ALA A 285 -11.45 -9.59 5.77
N VAL A 286 -11.78 -8.30 5.55
CA VAL A 286 -12.77 -7.58 6.38
C VAL A 286 -14.17 -8.16 6.23
N GLY A 287 -14.55 -8.59 5.01
CA GLY A 287 -15.81 -9.31 4.80
C GLY A 287 -15.90 -10.58 5.66
N MET A 288 -14.81 -11.36 5.71
CA MET A 288 -14.73 -12.56 6.57
C MET A 288 -14.81 -12.21 8.05
N VAL A 289 -14.09 -11.17 8.51
CA VAL A 289 -14.19 -10.68 9.90
C VAL A 289 -15.63 -10.30 10.23
N MET A 290 -16.32 -9.63 9.31
CA MET A 290 -17.70 -9.21 9.49
C MET A 290 -18.66 -10.42 9.61
N LEU A 291 -18.43 -11.47 8.83
CA LEU A 291 -19.18 -12.74 8.93
C LEU A 291 -18.94 -13.43 10.28
N ILE A 292 -17.70 -13.43 10.79
CA ILE A 292 -17.37 -13.94 12.14
C ILE A 292 -18.11 -13.12 13.22
N VAL A 293 -18.12 -11.78 13.10
CA VAL A 293 -18.86 -10.90 14.01
C VAL A 293 -20.35 -11.22 14.00
N CYS A 294 -20.95 -11.37 12.82
CA CYS A 294 -22.36 -11.74 12.67
C CYS A 294 -22.65 -13.10 13.29
N ALA A 295 -21.79 -14.11 13.10
CA ALA A 295 -21.96 -15.42 13.67
C ALA A 295 -21.88 -15.40 15.21
N ASN A 296 -20.90 -14.69 15.78
CA ASN A 296 -20.76 -14.51 17.21
C ASN A 296 -21.96 -13.80 17.85
N LEU A 297 -22.44 -12.71 17.24
CA LEU A 297 -23.61 -11.99 17.72
C LEU A 297 -24.88 -12.85 17.60
N SER A 298 -25.00 -13.62 16.51
CA SER A 298 -26.10 -14.59 16.37
C SER A 298 -26.05 -15.65 17.48
N ASN A 299 -24.90 -16.23 17.79
CA ASN A 299 -24.72 -17.19 18.87
C ASN A 299 -25.10 -16.60 20.25
N LEU A 300 -24.68 -15.34 20.52
CA LEU A 300 -25.01 -14.65 21.76
C LEU A 300 -26.52 -14.40 21.88
N LEU A 301 -27.19 -13.94 20.82
CA LEU A 301 -28.64 -13.72 20.81
C LEU A 301 -29.42 -15.03 20.92
N LEU A 302 -28.96 -16.11 20.28
CA LEU A 302 -29.56 -17.44 20.42
C LEU A 302 -29.48 -17.97 21.85
N ALA A 303 -28.35 -17.78 22.53
CA ALA A 303 -28.19 -18.14 23.93
C ALA A 303 -29.16 -17.34 24.83
N ARG A 304 -29.31 -16.04 24.57
CA ARG A 304 -30.23 -15.16 25.31
C ARG A 304 -31.70 -15.52 25.05
N THR A 305 -32.07 -15.79 23.81
CA THR A 305 -33.41 -16.21 23.44
C THR A 305 -33.81 -17.52 24.13
N ALA A 306 -32.87 -18.46 24.27
CA ALA A 306 -33.11 -19.68 25.01
C ALA A 306 -33.35 -19.45 26.51
N ALA A 307 -32.65 -18.52 27.13
CA ALA A 307 -32.92 -18.11 28.54
C ALA A 307 -34.30 -17.47 28.75
N ARG A 308 -34.91 -16.91 27.69
CA ARG A 308 -36.21 -16.24 27.72
C ARG A 308 -37.34 -17.09 27.15
N GLN A 309 -37.16 -18.42 26.99
CA GLN A 309 -38.20 -19.26 26.38
C GLN A 309 -39.51 -19.23 27.12
N LYS A 310 -39.52 -19.26 28.46
CA LYS A 310 -40.74 -19.16 29.29
C LYS A 310 -41.49 -17.85 29.00
N GLU A 311 -40.84 -16.72 28.91
CA GLU A 311 -41.40 -15.40 28.57
C GLU A 311 -42.04 -15.40 27.18
N ILE A 312 -41.33 -15.93 26.16
CA ILE A 312 -41.85 -16.02 24.80
C ILE A 312 -43.08 -16.93 24.73
N ALA A 313 -43.07 -18.08 25.44
CA ALA A 313 -44.20 -18.98 25.51
C ALA A 313 -45.46 -18.32 26.12
N ILE A 314 -45.32 -17.61 27.24
CA ILE A 314 -46.38 -16.85 27.86
C ILE A 314 -46.98 -15.80 26.91
N ARG A 315 -46.14 -15.04 26.21
CA ARG A 315 -46.58 -14.04 25.23
C ARG A 315 -47.33 -14.66 24.06
N THR A 316 -46.85 -15.83 23.57
CA THR A 316 -47.55 -16.56 22.51
C THR A 316 -48.91 -17.07 22.96
N ALA A 317 -49.02 -17.55 24.22
CA ALA A 317 -50.26 -17.99 24.82
C ALA A 317 -51.26 -16.84 24.99
N LEU A 318 -50.79 -15.63 25.25
CA LEU A 318 -51.57 -14.38 25.33
C LEU A 318 -51.91 -13.78 23.96
N GLY A 319 -51.65 -14.50 22.84
CA GLY A 319 -52.07 -14.08 21.50
C GLY A 319 -51.05 -13.24 20.72
N ALA A 320 -49.78 -13.14 21.16
CA ALA A 320 -48.77 -12.44 20.41
C ALA A 320 -48.47 -13.15 19.05
N GLY A 321 -48.77 -12.49 17.94
CA GLY A 321 -48.54 -12.99 16.60
C GLY A 321 -47.07 -13.20 16.32
N ARG A 322 -46.75 -14.24 15.49
CA ARG A 322 -45.39 -14.58 15.11
C ARG A 322 -44.61 -13.42 14.47
N GLY A 323 -45.28 -12.62 13.63
CA GLY A 323 -44.70 -11.39 13.04
C GLY A 323 -44.29 -10.35 14.06
N ARG A 324 -44.98 -10.26 15.17
CA ARG A 324 -44.72 -9.32 16.28
C ARG A 324 -43.44 -9.71 17.03
N LEU A 325 -43.23 -11.01 17.30
CA LEU A 325 -42.05 -11.52 17.96
C LEU A 325 -40.82 -11.38 17.06
N LEU A 326 -40.96 -11.65 15.74
CA LEU A 326 -39.91 -11.42 14.73
C LEU A 326 -39.47 -9.96 14.70
N ALA A 327 -40.45 -9.04 14.65
CA ALA A 327 -40.18 -7.60 14.62
C ALA A 327 -39.41 -7.13 15.86
N GLN A 328 -39.78 -7.63 17.03
CA GLN A 328 -39.12 -7.29 18.29
C GLN A 328 -37.65 -7.78 18.32
N MET A 329 -37.41 -9.03 17.86
CA MET A 329 -36.04 -9.59 17.79
C MET A 329 -35.16 -8.84 16.78
N LEU A 330 -35.71 -8.48 15.61
CA LEU A 330 -35.02 -7.66 14.62
C LEU A 330 -34.75 -6.25 15.19
N THR A 331 -35.68 -5.63 15.91
CA THR A 331 -35.48 -4.32 16.55
C THR A 331 -34.35 -4.40 17.58
N GLU A 332 -34.27 -5.46 18.39
CA GLU A 332 -33.16 -5.68 19.34
C GLU A 332 -31.84 -5.80 18.62
N GLY A 333 -31.78 -6.58 17.52
CA GLY A 333 -30.59 -6.73 16.67
C GLY A 333 -30.14 -5.39 16.05
N ILE A 334 -31.06 -4.64 15.47
CA ILE A 334 -30.78 -3.35 14.84
C ILE A 334 -30.28 -2.32 15.86
N VAL A 335 -30.88 -2.25 17.05
CA VAL A 335 -30.44 -1.32 18.12
C VAL A 335 -29.02 -1.62 18.57
N LEU A 336 -28.69 -2.90 18.79
CA LEU A 336 -27.33 -3.32 19.14
C LEU A 336 -26.34 -2.99 18.04
N SER A 337 -26.71 -3.27 16.79
CA SER A 337 -25.86 -2.99 15.63
C SER A 337 -25.66 -1.49 15.41
N CYS A 338 -26.71 -0.68 15.52
CA CYS A 338 -26.61 0.80 15.43
C CYS A 338 -25.76 1.39 16.57
N SER A 339 -25.90 0.88 17.79
CA SER A 339 -25.03 1.28 18.91
C SER A 339 -23.56 0.89 18.66
N GLY A 340 -23.34 -0.32 18.12
CA GLY A 340 -22.03 -0.76 17.65
C GLY A 340 -21.51 0.10 16.50
N ALA A 341 -22.35 0.54 15.56
CA ALA A 341 -21.96 1.39 14.45
C ALA A 341 -21.49 2.79 14.90
N ILE A 342 -22.08 3.35 15.95
CA ILE A 342 -21.59 4.60 16.54
C ILE A 342 -20.16 4.43 17.07
N LEU A 343 -19.93 3.38 17.86
CA LEU A 343 -18.58 3.06 18.34
C LEU A 343 -17.63 2.77 17.17
N GLY A 344 -18.09 1.99 16.18
CA GLY A 344 -17.34 1.64 14.97
C GLY A 344 -16.94 2.86 14.16
N LEU A 345 -17.83 3.84 14.01
CA LEU A 345 -17.57 5.10 13.34
C LEU A 345 -16.47 5.91 14.06
N LEU A 346 -16.53 6.00 15.38
CA LEU A 346 -15.49 6.66 16.17
C LEU A 346 -14.13 5.97 16.00
N LEU A 347 -14.10 4.65 16.02
CA LEU A 347 -12.89 3.85 15.75
C LEU A 347 -12.39 4.04 14.32
N ALA A 348 -13.29 4.08 13.33
CA ALA A 348 -12.92 4.33 11.94
C ALA A 348 -12.34 5.74 11.74
N MET A 349 -12.91 6.76 12.38
CA MET A 349 -12.37 8.13 12.35
C MET A 349 -10.98 8.20 12.98
N ALA A 350 -10.75 7.51 14.08
CA ALA A 350 -9.42 7.42 14.68
C ALA A 350 -8.45 6.65 13.78
N GLY A 351 -8.88 5.52 13.23
CA GLY A 351 -8.11 4.67 12.33
C GLY A 351 -7.71 5.39 11.03
N THR A 352 -8.65 6.08 10.38
CA THR A 352 -8.36 6.84 9.14
C THR A 352 -7.43 8.03 9.41
N ARG A 353 -7.55 8.72 10.55
CA ARG A 353 -6.61 9.78 10.94
C ARG A 353 -5.21 9.22 11.20
N ALA A 354 -5.12 8.11 11.91
CA ALA A 354 -3.85 7.44 12.14
C ALA A 354 -3.20 6.98 10.83
N LEU A 355 -3.98 6.43 9.89
CA LEU A 355 -3.48 6.05 8.56
C LEU A 355 -2.99 7.25 7.74
N ALA A 356 -3.75 8.36 7.75
CA ALA A 356 -3.39 9.57 7.02
C ALA A 356 -2.11 10.24 7.56
N SER A 357 -1.79 10.05 8.86
CA SER A 357 -0.58 10.60 9.49
C SER A 357 0.69 9.75 9.28
N LEU A 358 0.58 8.57 8.67
CA LEU A 358 1.72 7.69 8.40
C LEU A 358 2.45 8.13 7.12
N ASP A 359 3.27 9.18 7.21
CA ASP A 359 4.07 9.71 6.10
C ASP A 359 5.08 8.69 5.52
N ALA A 360 5.41 7.66 6.28
CA ALA A 360 6.33 6.61 5.88
C ALA A 360 5.76 5.64 4.83
N ILE A 361 4.43 5.68 4.54
CA ILE A 361 3.79 4.72 3.65
C ILE A 361 3.58 5.32 2.27
N SER A 362 4.28 4.78 1.27
CA SER A 362 4.21 5.21 -0.13
C SER A 362 3.04 4.52 -0.87
N ILE A 363 1.79 4.79 -0.47
CA ILE A 363 0.58 4.32 -1.16
C ILE A 363 -0.14 5.52 -1.79
N PRO A 364 -0.54 5.45 -3.10
CA PRO A 364 -1.30 6.51 -3.75
C PRO A 364 -2.56 6.86 -2.95
N LEU A 365 -2.93 8.14 -2.93
CA LEU A 365 -4.18 8.64 -2.34
C LEU A 365 -4.41 8.28 -0.85
N LEU A 366 -3.43 7.68 -0.14
CA LEU A 366 -3.60 7.26 1.26
C LEU A 366 -3.87 8.46 2.19
N ARG A 367 -3.26 9.60 1.90
CA ARG A 367 -3.49 10.86 2.66
C ARG A 367 -4.89 11.42 2.49
N ASP A 368 -5.57 11.08 1.39
CA ASP A 368 -6.93 11.52 1.08
C ASP A 368 -8.00 10.64 1.70
N VAL A 369 -7.62 9.57 2.40
CA VAL A 369 -8.56 8.67 3.08
C VAL A 369 -9.24 9.42 4.22
N ARG A 370 -10.55 9.66 4.05
CA ARG A 370 -11.39 10.35 5.02
C ARG A 370 -12.69 9.60 5.21
N THR A 371 -13.31 9.78 6.38
CA THR A 371 -14.66 9.32 6.63
C THR A 371 -15.60 10.39 6.08
N ASP A 372 -16.07 10.21 4.86
CA ASP A 372 -17.00 11.11 4.15
C ASP A 372 -18.46 10.64 4.24
N GLY A 373 -19.37 11.34 3.56
CA GLY A 373 -20.80 10.98 3.52
C GLY A 373 -21.04 9.58 2.96
N THR A 374 -20.20 9.10 2.03
CA THR A 374 -20.27 7.75 1.46
C THR A 374 -19.91 6.70 2.51
N ALA A 375 -18.88 6.96 3.31
CA ALA A 375 -18.49 6.10 4.43
C ALA A 375 -19.59 6.05 5.52
N LEU A 376 -20.28 7.18 5.78
CA LEU A 376 -21.44 7.22 6.68
C LEU A 376 -22.60 6.38 6.13
N GLY A 377 -22.93 6.52 4.85
CA GLY A 377 -23.95 5.71 4.18
C GLY A 377 -23.61 4.22 4.22
N PHE A 378 -22.35 3.85 3.95
CA PHE A 378 -21.85 2.49 4.08
C PHE A 378 -21.97 1.97 5.52
N THR A 379 -21.59 2.79 6.52
CA THR A 379 -21.71 2.43 7.94
C THR A 379 -23.14 2.09 8.31
N LEU A 380 -24.10 2.93 7.90
CA LEU A 380 -25.53 2.70 8.14
C LEU A 380 -26.03 1.43 7.44
N ALA A 381 -25.65 1.22 6.17
CA ALA A 381 -26.01 0.03 5.40
C ALA A 381 -25.46 -1.26 6.06
N VAL A 382 -24.19 -1.26 6.46
CA VAL A 382 -23.56 -2.39 7.18
C VAL A 382 -24.22 -2.61 8.53
N ALA A 383 -24.53 -1.56 9.29
CA ALA A 383 -25.22 -1.68 10.58
C ALA A 383 -26.59 -2.33 10.44
N ILE A 384 -27.40 -1.89 9.47
CA ILE A 384 -28.71 -2.46 9.20
C ILE A 384 -28.59 -3.91 8.72
N ALA A 385 -27.73 -4.17 7.74
CA ALA A 385 -27.53 -5.51 7.20
C ALA A 385 -27.08 -6.50 8.29
N THR A 386 -26.12 -6.07 9.11
CA THR A 386 -25.60 -6.83 10.25
C THR A 386 -26.72 -7.09 11.25
N GLY A 387 -27.50 -6.06 11.64
CA GLY A 387 -28.63 -6.18 12.55
C GLY A 387 -29.71 -7.16 12.05
N ILE A 388 -29.95 -7.19 10.74
CA ILE A 388 -30.89 -8.14 10.11
C ILE A 388 -30.29 -9.55 10.14
N VAL A 389 -29.04 -9.74 9.70
CA VAL A 389 -28.38 -11.05 9.57
C VAL A 389 -28.37 -11.79 10.92
N PHE A 390 -27.90 -11.13 12.00
CA PHE A 390 -27.89 -11.79 13.30
C PHE A 390 -29.24 -11.80 14.02
N GLY A 391 -30.20 -10.96 13.62
CA GLY A 391 -31.60 -11.03 14.08
C GLY A 391 -32.41 -12.15 13.44
N ILE A 392 -32.05 -12.60 12.21
CA ILE A 392 -32.77 -13.67 11.50
C ILE A 392 -32.62 -15.03 12.19
N ALA A 393 -31.43 -15.39 12.70
CA ALA A 393 -31.18 -16.70 13.29
C ALA A 393 -32.10 -16.99 14.51
N PRO A 394 -32.23 -16.08 15.52
CA PRO A 394 -33.22 -16.24 16.60
C PRO A 394 -34.68 -16.20 16.09
N ALA A 395 -34.92 -15.37 15.09
CA ALA A 395 -36.26 -15.18 14.52
C ALA A 395 -36.80 -16.46 13.83
N LEU A 396 -35.92 -17.17 13.11
CA LEU A 396 -36.25 -18.48 12.49
C LEU A 396 -36.50 -19.57 13.53
N GLN A 397 -35.84 -19.53 14.68
CA GLN A 397 -36.07 -20.48 15.77
C GLN A 397 -37.41 -20.24 16.50
N ALA A 398 -37.85 -19.01 16.63
CA ALA A 398 -39.16 -18.66 17.20
C ALA A 398 -40.34 -19.20 16.37
N ARG A 399 -40.16 -19.50 15.08
CA ARG A 399 -41.16 -20.11 14.20
C ARG A 399 -41.56 -21.54 14.60
N GLY A 400 -40.69 -22.29 15.28
CA GLY A 400 -40.94 -23.69 15.65
C GLY A 400 -41.58 -23.91 17.04
N ALA A 401 -41.73 -22.85 17.87
CA ALA A 401 -42.28 -22.97 19.22
C ALA A 401 -43.82 -22.96 19.20
N ALA A 402 -44.44 -24.02 18.71
CA ALA A 402 -45.85 -24.26 18.91
C ALA A 402 -46.10 -24.73 20.38
N LEU A 403 -47.15 -24.27 20.98
CA LEU A 403 -47.55 -24.54 22.39
C LEU A 403 -47.55 -26.02 22.74
N THR A 404 -47.83 -26.90 21.75
CA THR A 404 -47.81 -28.33 21.85
C THR A 404 -46.41 -28.96 22.04
N ASN A 405 -45.37 -28.25 21.65
CA ASN A 405 -43.99 -28.72 21.75
C ASN A 405 -43.32 -28.31 23.07
N ALA A 406 -43.72 -27.16 23.67
CA ALA A 406 -43.27 -26.79 25.00
C ALA A 406 -43.72 -27.73 26.11
N LEU A 407 -44.84 -28.43 25.92
CA LEU A 407 -45.39 -29.46 26.82
C LEU A 407 -44.79 -30.86 26.50
N LYS A 408 -44.34 -31.09 25.29
CA LYS A 408 -43.70 -32.39 24.86
C LYS A 408 -42.19 -32.42 25.06
N ASP A 409 -41.49 -31.29 25.21
CA ASP A 409 -40.05 -31.19 25.47
C ASP A 409 -39.64 -31.74 26.87
N ALA A 410 -40.62 -32.04 27.73
CA ALA A 410 -40.40 -32.85 28.94
C ALA A 410 -40.12 -34.32 28.66
N THR A 411 -40.37 -34.83 27.44
CA THR A 411 -40.07 -36.20 27.05
C THR A 411 -38.82 -36.28 26.14
N ARG A 412 -37.84 -37.05 26.56
CA ARG A 412 -36.54 -37.31 25.96
C ARG A 412 -36.60 -37.57 24.45
N GLY A 413 -35.86 -36.76 23.66
CA GLY A 413 -35.45 -37.13 22.30
C GLY A 413 -36.06 -36.35 21.13
N SER A 414 -36.46 -35.08 21.26
CA SER A 414 -37.08 -34.30 20.18
C SER A 414 -36.08 -33.90 19.06
N THR A 415 -36.51 -34.07 17.80
CA THR A 415 -35.79 -33.67 16.58
C THR A 415 -35.50 -32.16 16.51
N GLU A 416 -36.25 -31.35 17.26
CA GLU A 416 -36.09 -29.89 17.34
C GLU A 416 -34.84 -29.44 18.10
N GLY A 417 -34.45 -30.13 19.16
CA GLY A 417 -33.19 -29.89 19.87
C GLY A 417 -31.95 -30.12 18.99
N ARG A 418 -32.02 -31.14 18.12
CA ARG A 418 -30.94 -31.47 17.17
C ARG A 418 -30.75 -30.39 16.09
N ARG A 419 -31.84 -29.77 15.58
CA ARG A 419 -31.78 -28.71 14.58
C ARG A 419 -31.17 -27.40 15.16
N ARG A 420 -31.51 -27.06 16.40
CA ARG A 420 -30.95 -25.90 17.09
C ARG A 420 -29.45 -26.06 17.37
N ALA A 421 -29.03 -27.25 17.80
CA ALA A 421 -27.62 -27.58 18.00
C ALA A 421 -26.85 -27.49 16.66
N TRP A 422 -27.42 -27.98 15.56
CA TRP A 422 -26.81 -27.98 14.24
C TRP A 422 -26.53 -26.54 13.76
N ILE A 423 -27.49 -25.60 13.87
CA ILE A 423 -27.28 -24.19 13.44
C ILE A 423 -26.10 -23.56 14.20
N ARG A 424 -26.04 -23.72 15.52
CA ARG A 424 -24.95 -23.14 16.34
C ARG A 424 -23.59 -23.79 16.03
N ASN A 425 -23.56 -25.12 15.86
CA ASN A 425 -22.35 -25.81 15.46
C ASN A 425 -21.84 -25.29 14.09
N THR A 426 -22.75 -25.12 13.12
CA THR A 426 -22.40 -24.58 11.79
C THR A 426 -21.83 -23.15 11.87
N LEU A 427 -22.41 -22.28 12.72
CA LEU A 427 -21.89 -20.92 12.93
C LEU A 427 -20.44 -20.97 13.48
N VAL A 428 -20.19 -21.77 14.53
CA VAL A 428 -18.84 -21.90 15.10
C VAL A 428 -17.85 -22.55 14.11
N VAL A 429 -18.29 -23.57 13.36
CA VAL A 429 -17.47 -24.18 12.30
C VAL A 429 -17.10 -23.15 11.23
N SER A 430 -18.05 -22.30 10.81
CA SER A 430 -17.77 -21.23 9.84
C SER A 430 -16.83 -20.15 10.39
N GLU A 431 -16.96 -19.78 11.66
CA GLU A 431 -16.04 -18.85 12.35
C GLU A 431 -14.61 -19.38 12.32
N ILE A 432 -14.42 -20.66 12.67
CA ILE A 432 -13.11 -21.32 12.66
C ILE A 432 -12.57 -21.40 11.23
N ALA A 433 -13.42 -21.72 10.24
CA ALA A 433 -13.01 -21.77 8.85
C ALA A 433 -12.54 -20.40 8.33
N PHE A 434 -13.27 -19.31 8.62
CA PHE A 434 -12.86 -17.95 8.24
C PHE A 434 -11.60 -17.51 8.99
N ALA A 435 -11.49 -17.81 10.29
CA ALA A 435 -10.28 -17.53 11.06
C ALA A 435 -9.05 -18.27 10.49
N CYS A 436 -9.25 -19.52 10.06
CA CYS A 436 -8.23 -20.32 9.37
C CYS A 436 -7.75 -19.61 8.08
N VAL A 437 -8.66 -19.17 7.22
CA VAL A 437 -8.32 -18.45 5.97
C VAL A 437 -7.52 -17.17 6.26
N LEU A 438 -7.94 -16.39 7.25
CA LEU A 438 -7.25 -15.16 7.64
C LEU A 438 -5.87 -15.45 8.24
N LEU A 439 -5.72 -16.47 9.06
CA LEU A 439 -4.43 -16.87 9.63
C LEU A 439 -3.46 -17.40 8.57
N VAL A 440 -3.93 -18.21 7.62
CA VAL A 440 -3.10 -18.66 6.49
C VAL A 440 -2.66 -17.47 5.65
N GLY A 441 -3.59 -16.58 5.28
CA GLY A 441 -3.28 -15.38 4.50
C GLY A 441 -2.27 -14.47 5.21
N ALA A 442 -2.48 -14.18 6.48
CA ALA A 442 -1.55 -13.38 7.30
C ALA A 442 -0.19 -14.08 7.44
N GLY A 443 -0.16 -15.38 7.73
CA GLY A 443 1.06 -16.16 7.88
C GLY A 443 1.92 -16.18 6.62
N LEU A 444 1.29 -16.39 5.44
CA LEU A 444 1.99 -16.34 4.14
C LEU A 444 2.55 -14.95 3.85
N LEU A 445 1.81 -13.87 4.15
CA LEU A 445 2.30 -12.51 3.94
C LEU A 445 3.42 -12.14 4.91
N ILE A 446 3.33 -12.54 6.19
CA ILE A 446 4.41 -12.37 7.17
C ILE A 446 5.67 -13.06 6.67
N ARG A 447 5.55 -14.32 6.25
CA ARG A 447 6.68 -15.10 5.75
C ARG A 447 7.25 -14.53 4.45
N SER A 448 6.37 -14.05 3.56
CA SER A 448 6.77 -13.33 2.35
C SER A 448 7.53 -12.05 2.66
N LEU A 449 7.09 -11.27 3.66
CA LEU A 449 7.80 -10.08 4.11
C LEU A 449 9.18 -10.42 4.68
N VAL A 450 9.27 -11.45 5.54
CA VAL A 450 10.57 -11.92 6.07
C VAL A 450 11.51 -12.30 4.92
N ARG A 451 11.01 -13.04 3.92
CA ARG A 451 11.81 -13.39 2.73
C ARG A 451 12.28 -12.19 1.91
N VAL A 452 11.47 -11.12 1.82
CA VAL A 452 11.87 -9.86 1.16
C VAL A 452 12.96 -9.16 1.97
N LEU A 453 12.84 -9.16 3.31
CA LEU A 453 13.84 -8.52 4.19
C LEU A 453 15.17 -9.29 4.24
N ASP A 454 15.15 -10.59 4.00
CA ASP A 454 16.33 -11.47 3.95
C ASP A 454 17.01 -11.48 2.55
N VAL A 455 16.47 -10.76 1.56
CA VAL A 455 17.07 -10.67 0.23
C VAL A 455 18.40 -9.95 0.31
N ASP A 456 19.43 -10.53 -0.32
CA ASP A 456 20.68 -9.81 -0.57
C ASP A 456 20.39 -8.61 -1.50
N MET A 457 20.57 -7.42 -0.96
CA MET A 457 20.36 -6.16 -1.68
C MET A 457 21.48 -5.83 -2.65
N GLY A 458 22.64 -6.51 -2.54
CA GLY A 458 23.86 -6.20 -3.25
C GLY A 458 24.56 -4.93 -2.74
N PHE A 459 24.07 -4.32 -1.65
CA PHE A 459 24.70 -3.20 -0.96
C PHE A 459 24.43 -3.29 0.56
N VAL A 460 25.24 -2.61 1.35
CA VAL A 460 25.13 -2.63 2.81
C VAL A 460 24.51 -1.32 3.31
N ALA A 461 23.23 -1.34 3.67
CA ALA A 461 22.49 -0.16 4.15
C ALA A 461 22.91 0.30 5.55
N SER A 462 23.43 -0.61 6.40
CA SER A 462 23.89 -0.27 7.74
C SER A 462 25.09 0.67 7.68
N ARG A 463 25.08 1.68 8.56
CA ARG A 463 26.15 2.70 8.68
C ARG A 463 26.38 3.53 7.41
N ALA A 464 25.52 3.44 6.41
CA ALA A 464 25.53 4.29 5.22
C ALA A 464 24.42 5.34 5.31
N ALA A 465 24.76 6.57 5.00
CA ALA A 465 23.83 7.69 4.96
C ALA A 465 24.04 8.51 3.70
N THR A 466 23.03 9.28 3.32
CA THR A 466 23.09 10.12 2.13
C THR A 466 22.59 11.53 2.43
N ILE A 467 23.17 12.48 1.73
CA ILE A 467 22.73 13.88 1.67
C ILE A 467 22.88 14.35 0.24
N ARG A 468 21.95 15.18 -0.22
CA ARG A 468 22.03 15.79 -1.53
C ARG A 468 23.06 16.90 -1.55
N VAL A 469 23.92 16.91 -2.56
CA VAL A 469 24.94 17.92 -2.77
C VAL A 469 24.81 18.46 -4.19
N ASP A 470 24.39 19.72 -4.31
CA ASP A 470 24.18 20.36 -5.60
C ASP A 470 25.16 21.52 -5.74
N PRO A 471 25.92 21.59 -6.86
CA PRO A 471 26.74 22.75 -7.17
C PRO A 471 25.82 23.96 -7.42
N ASP A 472 26.18 25.11 -6.87
CA ASP A 472 25.47 26.38 -7.12
C ASP A 472 25.95 27.03 -8.43
N SER A 473 25.39 28.20 -8.74
CA SER A 473 25.70 28.95 -9.99
C SER A 473 27.17 29.28 -10.20
N ARG A 474 28.02 29.24 -9.16
CA ARG A 474 29.50 29.42 -9.27
C ARG A 474 30.16 28.27 -10.02
N TYR A 475 29.50 27.11 -10.11
CA TYR A 475 30.00 25.87 -10.73
C TYR A 475 29.26 25.58 -12.04
N ASP A 476 29.27 26.54 -12.95
CA ASP A 476 28.50 26.56 -14.20
C ASP A 476 29.07 25.69 -15.33
N THR A 477 30.36 25.34 -15.25
CA THR A 477 30.98 24.45 -16.25
C THR A 477 31.20 23.02 -15.73
N PRO A 478 31.29 21.99 -16.62
CA PRO A 478 31.60 20.63 -16.22
C PRO A 478 32.87 20.48 -15.37
N GLU A 479 33.92 21.24 -15.71
CA GLU A 479 35.19 21.24 -14.97
C GLU A 479 35.02 21.77 -13.55
N ARG A 480 34.30 22.89 -13.38
CA ARG A 480 34.01 23.47 -12.07
C ARG A 480 33.13 22.55 -11.24
N ARG A 481 32.11 21.93 -11.85
CA ARG A 481 31.27 20.94 -11.16
C ARG A 481 32.07 19.74 -10.69
N ASN A 482 32.95 19.18 -11.51
CA ASN A 482 33.86 18.11 -11.10
C ASN A 482 34.74 18.54 -9.93
N ALA A 483 35.31 19.77 -9.97
CA ALA A 483 36.12 20.31 -8.88
C ALA A 483 35.29 20.48 -7.57
N TYR A 484 34.03 20.88 -7.67
CA TYR A 484 33.12 20.94 -6.53
C TYR A 484 32.92 19.56 -5.90
N PHE A 485 32.59 18.55 -6.70
CA PHE A 485 32.38 17.19 -6.19
C PHE A 485 33.65 16.57 -5.60
N ASP A 486 34.82 16.86 -6.19
CA ASP A 486 36.10 16.44 -5.64
C ASP A 486 36.36 17.07 -4.26
N GLU A 487 36.06 18.34 -4.11
CA GLU A 487 36.22 19.07 -2.83
C GLU A 487 35.20 18.58 -1.78
N VAL A 488 33.96 18.26 -2.17
CA VAL A 488 32.97 17.63 -1.29
C VAL A 488 33.52 16.30 -0.75
N LEU A 489 34.02 15.44 -1.64
CA LEU A 489 34.56 14.13 -1.24
C LEU A 489 35.78 14.27 -0.34
N ARG A 490 36.71 15.18 -0.64
CA ARG A 490 37.88 15.43 0.17
C ARG A 490 37.50 15.82 1.60
N ARG A 491 36.64 16.84 1.75
CA ARG A 491 36.23 17.34 3.07
C ARG A 491 35.48 16.30 3.90
N VAL A 492 34.62 15.50 3.26
CA VAL A 492 33.85 14.47 3.96
C VAL A 492 34.73 13.29 4.38
N LYS A 493 35.71 12.90 3.56
CA LYS A 493 36.67 11.84 3.91
C LYS A 493 37.60 12.24 5.08
N GLU A 494 37.77 13.53 5.35
CA GLU A 494 38.55 14.04 6.50
C GLU A 494 37.76 14.03 7.82
N ILE A 495 36.46 13.78 7.82
CA ILE A 495 35.66 13.71 9.03
C ILE A 495 36.06 12.46 9.85
N PRO A 496 36.44 12.60 11.11
CA PRO A 496 36.77 11.45 11.98
C PRO A 496 35.60 10.46 12.05
N GLY A 497 35.87 9.18 11.83
CA GLY A 497 34.85 8.12 11.83
C GLY A 497 34.17 7.86 10.49
N VAL A 498 34.50 8.58 9.42
CA VAL A 498 34.11 8.27 8.05
C VAL A 498 35.03 7.16 7.53
N GLU A 499 34.42 6.06 7.10
CA GLU A 499 35.13 4.89 6.52
C GLU A 499 35.23 4.99 4.99
N GLY A 500 34.27 5.66 4.36
CA GLY A 500 34.20 5.83 2.91
C GLY A 500 33.16 6.86 2.48
N ALA A 501 33.40 7.49 1.35
CA ALA A 501 32.44 8.41 0.75
C ALA A 501 32.48 8.29 -0.78
N GLY A 502 31.32 8.46 -1.40
CA GLY A 502 31.17 8.47 -2.85
C GLY A 502 29.93 9.26 -3.26
N ILE A 503 29.86 9.62 -4.52
CA ILE A 503 28.78 10.42 -5.12
C ILE A 503 28.09 9.59 -6.19
N THR A 504 26.76 9.72 -6.29
CA THR A 504 25.96 9.10 -7.35
C THR A 504 24.85 10.04 -7.81
N ASP A 505 24.44 9.90 -9.06
CA ASP A 505 23.26 10.60 -9.60
C ASP A 505 21.93 9.93 -9.21
N ALA A 506 21.98 8.66 -8.81
CA ALA A 506 20.79 7.91 -8.43
C ALA A 506 21.09 6.81 -7.39
N LEU A 507 20.37 6.88 -6.27
CA LEU A 507 20.48 5.87 -5.21
C LEU A 507 19.72 4.59 -5.57
N PRO A 508 20.10 3.42 -5.04
CA PRO A 508 19.28 2.21 -5.06
C PRO A 508 17.91 2.46 -4.46
N LEU A 509 16.88 1.74 -4.96
CA LEU A 509 15.47 1.88 -4.56
C LEU A 509 14.89 3.29 -4.80
N GLY A 510 15.64 4.13 -5.52
CA GLY A 510 15.22 5.46 -5.96
C GLY A 510 14.66 5.44 -7.38
N ARG A 511 14.83 6.57 -8.06
CA ARG A 511 14.40 6.73 -9.46
C ARG A 511 15.41 6.08 -10.40
N ASN A 512 14.90 5.24 -11.30
CA ASN A 512 15.73 4.50 -12.24
C ASN A 512 15.40 4.90 -13.68
N ARG A 513 16.43 5.32 -14.42
CA ARG A 513 16.40 5.49 -15.87
C ARG A 513 17.10 4.31 -16.53
N THR A 514 16.81 4.07 -17.81
CA THR A 514 17.51 3.06 -18.62
C THR A 514 18.10 3.69 -19.86
N TRP A 515 19.32 3.26 -20.22
CA TRP A 515 19.98 3.62 -21.47
C TRP A 515 20.27 2.37 -22.29
N GLY A 516 20.39 2.50 -23.60
CA GLY A 516 20.78 1.38 -24.45
C GLY A 516 22.23 0.95 -24.13
N ALA A 517 22.44 -0.36 -24.03
CA ALA A 517 23.73 -0.97 -23.78
C ALA A 517 24.06 -1.93 -24.93
N ARG A 518 24.99 -1.55 -25.79
CA ARG A 518 25.39 -2.35 -26.96
C ARG A 518 26.86 -2.74 -26.86
N ALA A 519 27.16 -4.02 -26.89
CA ALA A 519 28.53 -4.49 -27.01
C ALA A 519 29.11 -4.09 -28.37
N LYS A 520 30.36 -3.61 -28.41
CA LYS A 520 31.07 -3.31 -29.66
C LYS A 520 31.27 -4.59 -30.48
N GLY A 521 31.00 -4.52 -31.78
CA GLY A 521 31.13 -5.67 -32.68
C GLY A 521 29.91 -6.59 -32.73
N VAL A 522 28.86 -6.34 -31.93
CA VAL A 522 27.61 -7.12 -31.96
C VAL A 522 26.52 -6.33 -32.70
N THR A 523 25.88 -6.96 -33.68
CA THR A 523 24.76 -6.40 -34.41
C THR A 523 23.47 -6.79 -33.70
N TYR A 524 22.68 -5.81 -33.33
CA TYR A 524 21.36 -6.00 -32.68
C TYR A 524 20.24 -5.65 -33.66
N GLU A 525 19.24 -6.49 -33.70
CA GLU A 525 17.98 -6.11 -34.36
C GLU A 525 17.39 -4.84 -33.75
N ARG A 526 16.77 -4.01 -34.60
CA ARG A 526 16.19 -2.75 -34.14
C ARG A 526 15.18 -2.96 -33.00
N GLY A 527 15.39 -2.27 -31.91
CA GLY A 527 14.53 -2.37 -30.71
C GLY A 527 14.80 -3.56 -29.80
N ARG A 528 15.76 -4.45 -30.14
CA ARG A 528 16.14 -5.61 -29.34
C ARG A 528 17.49 -5.46 -28.63
N ALA A 529 18.17 -4.32 -28.80
CA ALA A 529 19.38 -4.05 -28.04
C ALA A 529 19.07 -4.03 -26.53
N PRO A 530 19.95 -4.60 -25.68
CA PRO A 530 19.77 -4.55 -24.24
C PRO A 530 19.72 -3.13 -23.71
N PHE A 531 18.98 -2.94 -22.62
CA PHE A 531 18.99 -1.71 -21.83
C PHE A 531 19.71 -2.00 -20.52
N ALA A 532 20.35 -0.98 -19.95
CA ALA A 532 20.96 -1.03 -18.64
C ALA A 532 20.58 0.20 -17.82
N PHE A 533 20.61 0.08 -16.51
CA PHE A 533 20.46 1.18 -15.57
C PHE A 533 21.80 1.91 -15.44
N PRO A 534 21.94 3.14 -15.96
CA PRO A 534 23.15 3.92 -15.76
C PRO A 534 23.21 4.49 -14.35
N ARG A 535 24.43 4.50 -13.81
CA ARG A 535 24.81 5.17 -12.58
C ARG A 535 26.03 6.00 -12.87
N ILE A 536 25.92 7.31 -12.67
CA ILE A 536 27.07 8.19 -12.76
C ILE A 536 27.64 8.31 -11.36
N VAL A 537 28.85 7.80 -11.15
CA VAL A 537 29.40 7.63 -9.81
C VAL A 537 30.84 8.16 -9.71
N SER A 538 31.21 8.62 -8.53
CA SER A 538 32.60 8.96 -8.22
C SER A 538 33.42 7.72 -7.86
N ASP A 539 34.74 7.90 -7.79
CA ASP A 539 35.61 6.95 -7.10
C ASP A 539 35.15 6.76 -5.64
N GLY A 540 35.27 5.52 -5.14
CA GLY A 540 34.90 5.13 -3.78
C GLY A 540 33.39 4.94 -3.55
N TYR A 541 32.53 5.13 -4.54
CA TYR A 541 31.06 4.89 -4.40
C TYR A 541 30.76 3.43 -4.07
N ALA A 542 31.36 2.48 -4.81
CA ALA A 542 31.13 1.05 -4.57
C ALA A 542 31.53 0.66 -3.14
N ALA A 543 32.68 1.13 -2.66
CA ALA A 543 33.14 0.89 -1.29
C ALA A 543 32.21 1.55 -0.24
N ALA A 544 31.77 2.82 -0.45
CA ALA A 544 30.86 3.51 0.46
C ALA A 544 29.50 2.80 0.55
N MET A 545 29.01 2.23 -0.54
CA MET A 545 27.78 1.43 -0.57
C MET A 545 27.98 -0.01 -0.10
N GLY A 546 29.22 -0.51 -0.04
CA GLY A 546 29.53 -1.91 0.25
C GLY A 546 29.13 -2.86 -0.89
N ILE A 547 29.21 -2.39 -2.15
CA ILE A 547 28.96 -3.19 -3.35
C ILE A 547 30.25 -3.99 -3.64
N PRO A 548 30.20 -5.33 -3.76
CA PRO A 548 31.40 -6.12 -3.98
C PRO A 548 31.94 -5.94 -5.40
N LEU A 549 33.25 -5.77 -5.54
CA LEU A 549 33.96 -5.86 -6.79
C LEU A 549 34.27 -7.34 -7.09
N ILE A 550 33.68 -7.88 -8.14
CA ILE A 550 33.83 -9.30 -8.54
C ILE A 550 35.09 -9.55 -9.36
N ALA A 551 35.35 -8.65 -10.31
CA ALA A 551 36.52 -8.77 -11.19
C ALA A 551 37.04 -7.41 -11.65
N GLY A 552 38.31 -7.33 -12.01
CA GLY A 552 38.95 -6.11 -12.52
C GLY A 552 39.26 -5.09 -11.42
N ARG A 553 39.04 -3.82 -11.69
CA ARG A 553 39.27 -2.67 -10.77
C ARG A 553 38.09 -1.74 -10.67
N ASP A 554 38.01 -1.00 -9.55
CA ASP A 554 37.08 0.10 -9.37
C ASP A 554 37.47 1.35 -10.16
N ILE A 555 36.62 2.36 -10.19
CA ILE A 555 36.88 3.70 -10.71
C ILE A 555 37.98 4.35 -9.88
N LEU A 556 38.93 4.95 -10.55
CA LEU A 556 40.11 5.60 -9.94
C LEU A 556 40.06 7.14 -10.13
N PRO A 557 40.74 7.90 -9.28
CA PRO A 557 40.93 9.34 -9.51
C PRO A 557 41.61 9.68 -10.84
N SER A 558 42.40 8.74 -11.40
CA SER A 558 43.06 8.89 -12.70
C SER A 558 42.12 8.72 -13.91
N ASP A 559 40.90 8.23 -13.73
CA ASP A 559 39.88 8.14 -14.79
C ASP A 559 39.27 9.54 -15.07
N THR A 560 40.12 10.47 -15.53
CA THR A 560 39.79 11.88 -15.80
C THR A 560 39.08 12.03 -17.16
N PRO A 561 38.51 13.23 -17.48
CA PRO A 561 37.90 13.47 -18.79
C PRO A 561 38.82 13.29 -19.99
N LYS A 562 40.13 13.40 -19.78
CA LYS A 562 41.16 13.24 -20.83
C LYS A 562 41.66 11.81 -20.93
N ALA A 563 41.39 10.94 -19.96
CA ALA A 563 41.76 9.54 -19.98
C ALA A 563 40.83 8.75 -20.92
N GLU A 564 41.19 7.51 -21.22
CA GLU A 564 40.36 6.57 -21.96
C GLU A 564 38.98 6.45 -21.24
N PRO A 565 37.86 6.57 -21.98
CA PRO A 565 36.52 6.38 -21.36
C PRO A 565 36.36 4.97 -20.82
N VAL A 566 36.13 4.85 -19.52
CA VAL A 566 35.97 3.56 -18.83
C VAL A 566 34.60 3.44 -18.21
N MET A 567 34.22 2.21 -17.83
CA MET A 567 33.02 1.91 -17.08
C MET A 567 33.13 0.63 -16.27
N LEU A 568 32.29 0.48 -15.25
CA LEU A 568 32.03 -0.80 -14.63
C LEU A 568 30.67 -1.32 -15.09
N VAL A 569 30.51 -2.61 -15.08
CA VAL A 569 29.23 -3.29 -15.34
C VAL A 569 28.86 -4.16 -14.14
N ASN A 570 27.57 -4.48 -13.95
CA ASN A 570 27.23 -5.50 -12.97
C ASN A 570 27.34 -6.90 -13.58
N ASP A 571 27.33 -7.94 -12.75
CA ASP A 571 27.45 -9.34 -13.14
C ASP A 571 26.36 -9.76 -14.15
N THR A 572 25.11 -9.32 -13.93
CA THR A 572 24.01 -9.55 -14.88
C THR A 572 24.28 -8.95 -16.26
N MET A 573 24.80 -7.74 -16.36
CA MET A 573 25.12 -7.10 -17.64
C MET A 573 26.29 -7.79 -18.32
N ALA A 574 27.32 -8.17 -17.56
CA ALA A 574 28.46 -8.92 -18.06
C ALA A 574 28.03 -10.22 -18.75
N ARG A 575 27.19 -11.00 -18.09
CA ARG A 575 26.62 -12.25 -18.64
C ARG A 575 25.69 -12.04 -19.82
N THR A 576 24.96 -10.91 -19.83
CA THR A 576 24.01 -10.58 -20.91
C THR A 576 24.73 -10.19 -22.20
N LEU A 577 25.80 -9.39 -22.10
CA LEU A 577 26.54 -8.89 -23.28
C LEU A 577 27.59 -9.86 -23.77
N TRP A 578 28.22 -10.64 -22.88
CA TRP A 578 29.30 -11.56 -23.20
C TRP A 578 29.13 -12.92 -22.47
N PRO A 579 28.15 -13.74 -22.90
CA PRO A 579 27.90 -15.02 -22.25
C PRO A 579 29.12 -15.95 -22.28
N GLY A 580 29.64 -16.30 -21.10
CA GLY A 580 30.78 -17.22 -20.98
C GLY A 580 32.14 -16.64 -21.32
N GLU A 581 32.25 -15.32 -21.54
CA GLU A 581 33.50 -14.64 -21.86
C GLU A 581 33.88 -13.63 -20.76
N ASP A 582 35.18 -13.32 -20.65
CA ASP A 582 35.66 -12.25 -19.78
C ASP A 582 35.21 -10.87 -20.30
N PRO A 583 34.44 -10.07 -19.53
CA PRO A 583 34.03 -8.75 -19.95
C PRO A 583 35.12 -7.69 -19.82
N ILE A 584 36.22 -7.95 -19.09
CA ILE A 584 37.28 -6.95 -18.85
C ILE A 584 38.00 -6.63 -20.15
N GLY A 585 38.18 -5.34 -20.41
CA GLY A 585 38.82 -4.87 -21.65
C GLY A 585 37.90 -4.78 -22.86
N LYS A 586 36.68 -5.31 -22.81
CA LYS A 586 35.67 -5.16 -23.87
C LYS A 586 35.01 -3.77 -23.85
N TYR A 587 34.33 -3.42 -24.93
CA TYR A 587 33.78 -2.11 -25.13
C TYR A 587 32.26 -2.13 -25.25
N VAL A 588 31.62 -1.14 -24.61
CA VAL A 588 30.20 -0.86 -24.74
C VAL A 588 30.02 0.46 -25.48
N LEU A 589 29.14 0.48 -26.48
CA LEU A 589 28.70 1.70 -27.16
C LEU A 589 27.65 2.38 -26.29
N GLY A 590 27.89 3.62 -25.95
CA GLY A 590 26.95 4.21 -24.99
C GLY A 590 27.10 5.70 -24.75
N PRO A 591 26.37 6.19 -23.74
CA PRO A 591 26.26 7.60 -23.43
C PRO A 591 27.53 8.20 -22.82
N CYS A 592 27.63 9.52 -22.91
CA CYS A 592 28.74 10.36 -22.45
C CYS A 592 30.09 10.10 -23.18
N ALA A 593 30.16 9.09 -24.04
CA ALA A 593 31.31 8.82 -24.93
C ALA A 593 30.86 7.87 -26.04
N LYS A 594 31.58 7.86 -27.20
CA LYS A 594 31.27 6.98 -28.32
C LYS A 594 31.36 5.49 -27.93
N GLU A 595 32.36 5.17 -27.15
CA GLU A 595 32.59 3.84 -26.58
C GLU A 595 33.31 3.93 -25.23
N ARG A 596 33.11 2.93 -24.37
CA ARG A 596 33.71 2.83 -23.04
C ARG A 596 34.28 1.44 -22.81
N ARG A 597 35.49 1.38 -22.29
CA ARG A 597 36.13 0.13 -21.92
C ARG A 597 35.66 -0.37 -20.57
N VAL A 598 35.26 -1.62 -20.48
CA VAL A 598 34.91 -2.26 -19.20
C VAL A 598 36.18 -2.53 -18.42
N VAL A 599 36.34 -1.98 -17.23
CA VAL A 599 37.50 -2.13 -16.35
C VAL A 599 37.21 -2.92 -15.08
N GLY A 600 35.95 -3.14 -14.75
CA GLY A 600 35.56 -3.93 -13.59
C GLY A 600 34.12 -4.42 -13.65
N VAL A 601 33.86 -5.44 -12.84
CA VAL A 601 32.55 -6.06 -12.67
C VAL A 601 32.16 -5.95 -11.21
N LEU A 602 31.02 -5.31 -10.94
CA LEU A 602 30.41 -5.20 -9.61
C LEU A 602 29.33 -6.25 -9.40
N GLY A 603 29.05 -6.55 -8.14
CA GLY A 603 27.88 -7.33 -7.76
C GLY A 603 26.56 -6.68 -8.17
N ASP A 604 25.53 -7.50 -8.35
CA ASP A 604 24.19 -7.04 -8.69
C ASP A 604 23.54 -6.29 -7.53
N VAL A 605 22.92 -5.14 -7.81
CA VAL A 605 22.23 -4.30 -6.82
C VAL A 605 20.73 -4.27 -7.07
N ARG A 606 19.90 -4.36 -6.02
CA ARG A 606 18.45 -4.24 -6.11
C ARG A 606 18.03 -2.77 -6.25
N HIS A 607 17.76 -2.33 -7.46
CA HIS A 607 17.46 -0.91 -7.73
C HIS A 607 15.99 -0.57 -7.78
N LEU A 608 15.12 -1.45 -8.27
CA LEU A 608 13.70 -1.15 -8.48
C LEU A 608 12.86 -1.43 -7.23
N ALA A 609 13.04 -2.61 -6.68
CA ALA A 609 12.40 -3.09 -5.48
C ALA A 609 13.20 -4.30 -4.96
N LEU A 610 13.11 -4.60 -3.67
CA LEU A 610 13.84 -5.73 -3.07
C LEU A 610 13.43 -7.07 -3.67
N GLU A 611 12.17 -7.22 -4.05
CA GLU A 611 11.61 -8.42 -4.66
C GLU A 611 11.90 -8.59 -6.16
N GLN A 612 12.43 -7.56 -6.83
CA GLN A 612 12.78 -7.64 -8.24
C GLN A 612 14.27 -7.95 -8.40
N THR A 613 14.58 -8.87 -9.30
CA THR A 613 15.97 -9.13 -9.67
C THR A 613 16.58 -7.89 -10.30
N SER A 614 17.88 -7.72 -10.08
CA SER A 614 18.65 -6.69 -10.76
C SER A 614 18.57 -6.87 -12.27
N GLY A 615 18.53 -5.76 -12.99
CA GLY A 615 18.73 -5.78 -14.45
C GLY A 615 20.19 -5.55 -14.80
N ASN A 616 20.45 -5.29 -16.08
CA ASN A 616 21.76 -4.82 -16.49
C ASN A 616 22.04 -3.44 -15.90
N GLU A 617 23.24 -3.23 -15.37
CA GLU A 617 23.68 -1.97 -14.78
C GLU A 617 25.05 -1.56 -15.30
N MET A 618 25.22 -0.26 -15.51
CA MET A 618 26.48 0.34 -15.90
C MET A 618 26.85 1.49 -14.98
N TYR A 619 28.08 1.52 -14.51
CA TYR A 619 28.61 2.53 -13.62
C TYR A 619 29.64 3.35 -14.39
N ILE A 620 29.37 4.64 -14.55
CA ILE A 620 30.14 5.57 -15.39
C ILE A 620 30.84 6.57 -14.47
N PRO A 621 32.17 6.80 -14.64
CA PRO A 621 32.87 7.77 -13.85
C PRO A 621 32.25 9.18 -13.97
N LEU A 622 31.96 9.81 -12.84
CA LEU A 622 31.42 11.17 -12.75
C LEU A 622 32.26 12.17 -13.56
N ARG A 623 33.58 12.11 -13.43
CA ARG A 623 34.50 12.99 -14.14
C ARG A 623 34.44 12.84 -15.66
N GLN A 624 34.03 11.68 -16.17
CA GLN A 624 33.94 11.40 -17.61
C GLN A 624 32.52 11.62 -18.18
N CYS A 625 31.55 12.00 -17.37
CA CYS A 625 30.17 12.29 -17.78
C CYS A 625 29.66 13.59 -17.12
N GLY A 626 30.53 14.57 -16.96
CA GLY A 626 30.53 15.75 -16.11
C GLY A 626 29.34 16.72 -16.14
N ASP A 627 28.16 16.31 -16.60
CA ASP A 627 26.99 17.20 -16.66
C ASP A 627 25.92 16.81 -15.63
N LEU A 628 26.33 16.69 -14.35
CA LEU A 628 25.40 16.48 -13.25
C LEU A 628 25.09 17.80 -12.55
N PRO A 629 23.84 18.29 -12.70
CA PRO A 629 23.43 19.50 -11.97
C PRO A 629 23.16 19.21 -10.48
N SER A 630 23.01 17.94 -10.12
CA SER A 630 22.74 17.52 -8.74
C SER A 630 23.12 16.06 -8.50
N ALA A 631 23.53 15.72 -7.28
CA ALA A 631 23.97 14.37 -6.92
C ALA A 631 23.72 14.06 -5.44
N ASP A 632 23.66 12.78 -5.13
CA ASP A 632 23.59 12.25 -3.77
C ASP A 632 25.01 11.86 -3.31
N LEU A 633 25.49 12.48 -2.22
CA LEU A 633 26.67 12.05 -1.49
C LEU A 633 26.29 10.89 -0.59
N VAL A 634 26.95 9.76 -0.73
CA VAL A 634 26.84 8.59 0.16
C VAL A 634 28.05 8.53 1.07
N VAL A 635 27.82 8.40 2.36
CA VAL A 635 28.88 8.34 3.39
C VAL A 635 28.67 7.12 4.27
N ARG A 636 29.71 6.30 4.39
CA ARG A 636 29.80 5.21 5.35
C ARG A 636 30.60 5.64 6.54
N ALA A 637 30.05 5.53 7.75
CA ALA A 637 30.67 6.01 8.96
C ALA A 637 30.33 5.13 10.17
N THR A 638 31.20 5.15 11.17
CA THR A 638 30.94 4.57 12.51
C THR A 638 30.10 5.50 13.39
N LEU A 639 30.02 6.78 13.03
CA LEU A 639 29.28 7.78 13.77
C LEU A 639 27.76 7.54 13.75
N PRO A 640 27.04 7.85 14.86
CA PRO A 640 25.58 7.90 14.83
C PRO A 640 25.05 8.88 13.77
N PRO A 641 23.89 8.59 13.13
CA PRO A 641 23.36 9.42 12.04
C PRO A 641 23.20 10.91 12.39
N SER A 642 22.78 11.23 13.61
CA SER A 642 22.62 12.63 14.05
C SER A 642 23.94 13.40 14.14
N GLN A 643 25.01 12.76 14.60
CA GLN A 643 26.34 13.34 14.69
C GLN A 643 26.96 13.48 13.29
N LEU A 644 26.80 12.45 12.44
CA LEU A 644 27.29 12.45 11.07
C LEU A 644 26.65 13.59 10.26
N ALA A 645 25.33 13.80 10.40
CA ALA A 645 24.63 14.90 9.75
C ALA A 645 25.19 16.29 10.11
N GLY A 646 25.49 16.49 11.40
CA GLY A 646 26.13 17.72 11.89
C GLY A 646 27.53 17.93 11.34
N ALA A 647 28.37 16.86 11.41
CA ALA A 647 29.75 16.88 10.93
C ALA A 647 29.84 17.16 9.43
N ILE A 648 29.03 16.50 8.61
CA ILE A 648 28.97 16.72 7.16
C ILE A 648 28.58 18.15 6.85
N ARG A 649 27.57 18.70 7.52
CA ARG A 649 27.13 20.08 7.31
C ARG A 649 28.25 21.08 7.65
N THR A 650 28.93 20.90 8.79
CA THR A 650 30.04 21.76 9.19
C THR A 650 31.18 21.68 8.18
N ALA A 651 31.55 20.48 7.72
CA ALA A 651 32.62 20.30 6.75
C ALA A 651 32.30 20.92 5.39
N LEU A 652 31.04 20.89 4.96
CA LEU A 652 30.61 21.39 3.65
C LEU A 652 30.17 22.86 3.66
N GLN A 653 29.97 23.48 4.84
CA GLN A 653 29.53 24.89 4.97
C GLN A 653 30.33 25.87 4.09
N PRO A 654 31.67 25.80 3.95
CA PRO A 654 32.44 26.75 3.16
C PRO A 654 32.19 26.67 1.64
N ILE A 655 31.71 25.52 1.14
CA ILE A 655 31.51 25.28 -0.29
C ILE A 655 30.02 25.17 -0.63
N ALA A 656 29.17 24.81 0.31
CA ALA A 656 27.74 24.60 0.16
C ALA A 656 26.99 25.23 1.36
N ALA A 657 27.03 26.55 1.47
CA ALA A 657 26.44 27.30 2.60
C ALA A 657 24.92 27.08 2.74
N ASN A 658 24.26 26.72 1.65
CA ASN A 658 22.80 26.54 1.55
C ASN A 658 22.34 25.09 1.74
N LEU A 659 23.15 24.20 2.36
CA LEU A 659 22.72 22.82 2.63
C LEU A 659 21.54 22.80 3.62
N PRO A 660 20.36 22.30 3.23
CA PRO A 660 19.20 22.25 4.10
C PRO A 660 19.39 21.30 5.29
N ARG A 661 18.74 21.63 6.40
CA ARG A 661 18.86 20.81 7.63
C ARG A 661 18.18 19.45 7.51
N ASN A 662 17.19 19.29 6.65
CA ASN A 662 16.29 18.13 6.58
C ASN A 662 16.60 17.14 5.46
N ASP A 663 17.74 17.27 4.76
CA ASP A 663 18.05 16.46 3.57
C ASP A 663 18.85 15.19 3.87
N PHE A 664 19.29 15.05 5.12
CA PHE A 664 20.06 13.87 5.55
C PHE A 664 19.14 12.67 5.78
N ARG A 665 19.47 11.54 5.15
CA ARG A 665 18.74 10.27 5.27
C ARG A 665 19.71 9.11 5.43
N THR A 666 19.36 8.10 6.22
CA THR A 666 20.11 6.84 6.25
C THR A 666 19.66 5.94 5.09
N MET A 667 20.57 5.12 4.59
CA MET A 667 20.22 4.11 3.57
C MET A 667 19.18 3.12 4.11
N GLN A 668 19.18 2.84 5.42
CA GLN A 668 18.16 2.02 6.07
C GLN A 668 16.76 2.64 5.97
N GLN A 669 16.62 3.97 6.12
CA GLN A 669 15.33 4.65 5.94
C GLN A 669 14.80 4.52 4.51
N ILE A 670 15.68 4.52 3.51
CA ILE A 670 15.31 4.30 2.09
C ILE A 670 14.80 2.87 1.90
N VAL A 671 15.50 1.88 2.45
CA VAL A 671 15.08 0.47 2.44
C VAL A 671 13.74 0.30 3.15
N ASP A 672 13.58 0.85 4.36
CA ASP A 672 12.34 0.77 5.13
C ASP A 672 11.15 1.41 4.40
N LYS A 673 11.39 2.53 3.71
CA LYS A 673 10.38 3.18 2.88
C LYS A 673 9.95 2.29 1.71
N SER A 674 10.87 1.57 1.08
CA SER A 674 10.58 0.71 -0.08
C SER A 674 9.67 -0.48 0.28
N VAL A 675 9.79 -1.02 1.50
CA VAL A 675 8.97 -2.15 1.99
C VAL A 675 7.72 -1.71 2.77
N SER A 676 7.53 -0.41 2.99
CA SER A 676 6.45 0.13 3.82
C SER A 676 5.04 -0.31 3.37
N PRO A 677 4.69 -0.40 2.06
CA PRO A 677 3.38 -0.89 1.65
C PRO A 677 3.13 -2.35 2.04
N ARG A 678 4.16 -3.21 1.99
CA ARG A 678 4.06 -4.61 2.41
C ARG A 678 3.91 -4.74 3.92
N ARG A 679 4.70 -3.99 4.70
CA ARG A 679 4.57 -3.95 6.18
C ARG A 679 3.16 -3.53 6.58
N PHE A 680 2.59 -2.54 5.90
CA PHE A 680 1.23 -2.08 6.14
C PHE A 680 0.19 -3.20 5.90
N MET A 681 0.29 -3.93 4.79
CA MET A 681 -0.60 -5.05 4.48
C MET A 681 -0.49 -6.17 5.52
N VAL A 682 0.73 -6.51 5.94
CA VAL A 682 1.00 -7.54 6.97
C VAL A 682 0.39 -7.11 8.31
N LEU A 683 0.55 -5.86 8.72
CA LEU A 683 -0.02 -5.34 9.97
C LEU A 683 -1.55 -5.39 9.97
N LEU A 684 -2.19 -4.99 8.88
CA LEU A 684 -3.66 -5.01 8.78
C LEU A 684 -4.20 -6.44 8.75
N LEU A 685 -3.67 -7.31 7.89
CA LEU A 685 -4.15 -8.69 7.81
C LEU A 685 -3.78 -9.49 9.06
N GLY A 686 -2.62 -9.25 9.65
CA GLY A 686 -2.23 -9.82 10.94
C GLY A 686 -3.17 -9.39 12.06
N GLY A 687 -3.52 -8.11 12.12
CA GLY A 687 -4.51 -7.59 13.07
C GLY A 687 -5.89 -8.23 12.90
N PHE A 688 -6.35 -8.40 11.66
CA PHE A 688 -7.62 -9.09 11.38
C PHE A 688 -7.56 -10.57 11.73
N ALA A 689 -6.44 -11.24 11.49
CA ALA A 689 -6.26 -12.64 11.87
C ALA A 689 -6.29 -12.83 13.40
N VAL A 690 -5.62 -11.97 14.16
CA VAL A 690 -5.67 -11.97 15.63
C VAL A 690 -7.09 -11.69 16.13
N PHE A 691 -7.76 -10.68 15.56
CA PHE A 691 -9.15 -10.36 15.92
C PHE A 691 -10.10 -11.52 15.62
N ALA A 692 -9.98 -12.15 14.44
CA ALA A 692 -10.75 -13.33 14.07
C ALA A 692 -10.49 -14.51 15.03
N LEU A 693 -9.24 -14.72 15.45
CA LEU A 693 -8.85 -15.75 16.40
C LEU A 693 -9.51 -15.54 17.76
N VAL A 694 -9.49 -14.29 18.27
CA VAL A 694 -10.18 -13.93 19.52
C VAL A 694 -11.68 -14.19 19.40
N LEU A 695 -12.31 -13.76 18.30
CA LEU A 695 -13.74 -13.98 18.07
C LEU A 695 -14.09 -15.45 17.97
N ALA A 696 -13.30 -16.26 17.25
CA ALA A 696 -13.50 -17.71 17.15
C ALA A 696 -13.36 -18.40 18.53
N SER A 697 -12.40 -17.96 19.35
CA SER A 697 -12.24 -18.47 20.72
C SER A 697 -13.46 -18.18 21.58
N LEU A 698 -14.03 -16.98 21.47
CA LEU A 698 -15.26 -16.57 22.17
C LEU A 698 -16.46 -17.35 21.68
N GLY A 699 -16.58 -17.61 20.36
CA GLY A 699 -17.65 -18.44 19.78
C GLY A 699 -17.60 -19.87 20.30
N ILE A 700 -16.42 -20.50 20.31
CA ILE A 700 -16.20 -21.83 20.90
C ILE A 700 -16.58 -21.82 22.39
N TYR A 701 -16.05 -20.87 23.16
CA TYR A 701 -16.34 -20.75 24.59
C TYR A 701 -17.84 -20.60 24.86
N ALA A 702 -18.53 -19.73 24.13
CA ALA A 702 -19.97 -19.50 24.29
C ALA A 702 -20.79 -20.76 23.97
N LEU A 703 -20.48 -21.46 22.88
CA LEU A 703 -21.13 -22.70 22.47
C LEU A 703 -20.96 -23.79 23.51
N ILE A 704 -19.74 -24.02 23.97
CA ILE A 704 -19.42 -25.09 24.93
C ILE A 704 -20.01 -24.77 26.30
N SER A 705 -19.87 -23.52 26.78
CA SER A 705 -20.48 -23.07 28.06
C SER A 705 -22.00 -23.30 28.08
N TYR A 706 -22.66 -22.95 26.98
CA TYR A 706 -24.11 -23.18 26.85
C TYR A 706 -24.45 -24.68 26.79
N SER A 707 -23.69 -25.50 26.03
CA SER A 707 -23.91 -26.94 25.94
C SER A 707 -23.73 -27.63 27.30
N VAL A 708 -22.74 -27.21 28.07
CA VAL A 708 -22.53 -27.66 29.45
C VAL A 708 -23.69 -27.27 30.35
N GLY A 709 -24.15 -26.01 30.31
CA GLY A 709 -25.26 -25.53 31.10
C GLY A 709 -26.57 -26.32 30.87
N GLN A 710 -26.85 -26.69 29.60
CA GLN A 710 -28.01 -27.50 29.28
C GLN A 710 -27.92 -28.98 29.73
N ARG A 711 -26.70 -29.49 29.91
CA ARG A 711 -26.46 -30.89 30.32
C ARG A 711 -26.01 -31.03 31.77
N THR A 712 -26.15 -29.93 32.59
CA THR A 712 -25.66 -29.95 33.97
C THR A 712 -26.25 -31.08 34.79
N GLN A 713 -27.57 -31.36 34.63
CA GLN A 713 -28.23 -32.47 35.30
C GLN A 713 -27.72 -33.84 34.86
N GLU A 714 -27.56 -34.05 33.53
CA GLU A 714 -26.95 -35.28 32.96
C GLU A 714 -25.53 -35.52 33.48
N ILE A 715 -24.73 -34.43 33.52
CA ILE A 715 -23.35 -34.46 34.04
C ILE A 715 -23.37 -34.78 35.53
N GLY A 716 -24.29 -34.18 36.32
CA GLY A 716 -24.46 -34.46 37.74
C GLY A 716 -24.82 -35.92 38.02
N ILE A 717 -25.77 -36.47 37.25
CA ILE A 717 -26.15 -37.90 37.36
C ILE A 717 -24.97 -38.82 37.07
N ARG A 718 -24.20 -38.55 36.00
CA ARG A 718 -23.01 -39.36 35.65
C ARG A 718 -21.95 -39.32 36.73
N MET A 719 -21.70 -38.16 37.33
CA MET A 719 -20.77 -37.98 38.44
C MET A 719 -21.24 -38.69 39.69
N ALA A 720 -22.54 -38.65 40.01
CA ALA A 720 -23.15 -39.43 41.09
C ALA A 720 -23.02 -40.95 40.87
N LEU A 721 -23.02 -41.40 39.62
CA LEU A 721 -22.82 -42.81 39.24
C LEU A 721 -21.33 -43.23 39.11
N GLY A 722 -20.36 -42.35 39.52
CA GLY A 722 -18.93 -42.64 39.60
C GLY A 722 -18.08 -42.17 38.40
N ALA A 723 -18.60 -41.37 37.48
CA ALA A 723 -17.79 -40.80 36.43
C ALA A 723 -16.78 -39.80 37.01
N SER A 724 -15.49 -39.95 36.63
CA SER A 724 -14.46 -39.05 37.10
C SER A 724 -14.56 -37.67 36.45
N ALA A 725 -14.04 -36.61 37.13
CA ALA A 725 -13.93 -35.27 36.58
C ALA A 725 -13.12 -35.25 35.27
N ARG A 726 -12.15 -36.13 35.09
CA ARG A 726 -11.35 -36.29 33.88
C ARG A 726 -12.16 -36.80 32.69
N ASP A 727 -13.08 -37.73 32.92
CA ASP A 727 -13.94 -38.30 31.86
C ASP A 727 -14.91 -37.28 31.32
N VAL A 728 -15.48 -36.42 32.21
CA VAL A 728 -16.35 -35.32 31.82
C VAL A 728 -15.56 -34.27 31.01
N GLN A 729 -14.38 -33.86 31.49
CA GLN A 729 -13.51 -32.92 30.79
C GLN A 729 -13.08 -33.46 29.43
N GLY A 730 -12.64 -34.70 29.35
CA GLY A 730 -12.18 -35.37 28.13
C GLY A 730 -13.24 -35.37 27.04
N ARG A 731 -14.51 -35.73 27.39
CA ARG A 731 -15.62 -35.72 26.43
C ARG A 731 -15.90 -34.32 25.87
N ILE A 732 -15.90 -33.29 26.72
CA ILE A 732 -16.12 -31.90 26.29
C ILE A 732 -14.98 -31.42 25.38
N ILE A 733 -13.72 -31.73 25.72
CA ILE A 733 -12.56 -31.39 24.91
C ILE A 733 -12.60 -32.09 23.55
N VAL A 734 -12.91 -33.39 23.50
CA VAL A 734 -13.04 -34.13 22.23
C VAL A 734 -14.16 -33.56 21.37
N GLN A 735 -15.32 -33.18 21.93
CA GLN A 735 -16.38 -32.52 21.19
C GLN A 735 -15.92 -31.17 20.63
N THR A 736 -15.17 -30.40 21.40
CA THR A 736 -14.59 -29.09 20.97
C THR A 736 -13.62 -29.31 19.81
N LEU A 737 -12.69 -30.24 19.94
CA LEU A 737 -11.69 -30.55 18.92
C LEU A 737 -12.31 -31.10 17.63
N TRP A 738 -13.41 -31.88 17.72
CA TRP A 738 -14.13 -32.35 16.55
C TRP A 738 -14.74 -31.20 15.74
N LEU A 739 -15.40 -30.23 16.41
CA LEU A 739 -15.96 -29.03 15.77
C LEU A 739 -14.85 -28.16 15.17
N ALA A 740 -13.77 -27.96 15.93
CA ALA A 740 -12.61 -27.21 15.45
C ALA A 740 -11.95 -27.92 14.25
N GLY A 741 -11.83 -29.23 14.28
CA GLY A 741 -11.28 -30.04 13.19
C GLY A 741 -12.06 -29.87 11.89
N ILE A 742 -13.40 -29.94 11.94
CA ILE A 742 -14.24 -29.69 10.75
C ILE A 742 -13.99 -28.28 10.22
N GLY A 743 -14.00 -27.25 11.09
CA GLY A 743 -13.73 -25.87 10.69
C GLY A 743 -12.33 -25.68 10.08
N MET A 744 -11.31 -26.32 10.67
CA MET A 744 -9.94 -26.29 10.15
C MET A 744 -9.82 -26.99 8.79
N VAL A 745 -10.48 -28.12 8.56
CA VAL A 745 -10.49 -28.80 7.24
C VAL A 745 -11.13 -27.90 6.19
N LEU A 746 -12.33 -27.38 6.46
CA LEU A 746 -13.02 -26.47 5.54
C LEU A 746 -12.22 -25.20 5.27
N GLY A 747 -11.66 -24.58 6.31
CA GLY A 747 -10.82 -23.41 6.20
C GLY A 747 -9.52 -23.65 5.43
N THR A 748 -8.89 -24.83 5.61
CA THR A 748 -7.69 -25.23 4.85
C THR A 748 -8.01 -25.39 3.36
N VAL A 749 -9.12 -26.05 3.02
CA VAL A 749 -9.57 -26.20 1.62
C VAL A 749 -9.89 -24.84 1.01
N ALA A 750 -10.62 -23.97 1.74
CA ALA A 750 -10.93 -22.61 1.29
C ALA A 750 -9.65 -21.77 1.10
N SER A 751 -8.71 -21.84 2.05
CA SER A 751 -7.42 -21.17 1.96
C SER A 751 -6.64 -21.60 0.71
N TRP A 752 -6.61 -22.91 0.44
CA TRP A 752 -5.90 -23.47 -0.70
C TRP A 752 -6.41 -22.95 -2.06
N VAL A 753 -7.73 -22.66 -2.16
CA VAL A 753 -8.34 -22.04 -3.34
C VAL A 753 -8.05 -20.53 -3.39
N LEU A 754 -8.30 -19.82 -2.28
CA LEU A 754 -8.22 -18.34 -2.22
C LEU A 754 -6.80 -17.81 -2.35
N VAL A 755 -5.81 -18.50 -1.79
CA VAL A 755 -4.41 -18.06 -1.85
C VAL A 755 -3.87 -18.03 -3.28
N ARG A 756 -4.41 -18.86 -4.19
CA ARG A 756 -4.05 -18.79 -5.62
C ARG A 756 -4.37 -17.42 -6.22
N ALA A 757 -5.50 -16.82 -5.85
CA ALA A 757 -5.88 -15.50 -6.31
C ALA A 757 -4.96 -14.39 -5.74
N ALA A 758 -4.36 -14.62 -4.57
CA ALA A 758 -3.44 -13.69 -3.91
C ALA A 758 -1.95 -13.98 -4.21
N SER A 759 -1.64 -14.95 -5.08
CA SER A 759 -0.24 -15.36 -5.36
C SER A 759 0.66 -14.23 -5.84
N GLY A 760 0.12 -13.25 -6.57
CA GLY A 760 0.87 -12.05 -7.00
C GLY A 760 1.35 -11.14 -5.87
N LEU A 761 0.88 -11.33 -4.63
CA LEU A 761 1.34 -10.59 -3.45
C LEU A 761 2.47 -11.31 -2.70
N LEU A 762 2.73 -12.59 -3.02
CA LEU A 762 3.73 -13.42 -2.35
C LEU A 762 5.08 -13.32 -3.06
N TYR A 763 6.15 -13.30 -2.28
CA TYR A 763 7.53 -13.36 -2.76
C TYR A 763 8.30 -14.44 -1.99
N GLY A 764 9.00 -15.29 -2.73
CA GLY A 764 9.85 -16.35 -2.14
C GLY A 764 9.10 -17.39 -1.30
N VAL A 765 7.76 -17.42 -1.37
CA VAL A 765 6.90 -18.34 -0.63
C VAL A 765 5.88 -18.94 -1.60
N THR A 766 5.77 -20.25 -1.59
CA THR A 766 4.75 -20.93 -2.38
C THR A 766 3.36 -20.75 -1.74
N PRO A 767 2.28 -20.62 -2.54
CA PRO A 767 0.92 -20.57 -2.01
C PRO A 767 0.54 -21.77 -1.13
N ARG A 768 1.29 -22.86 -1.20
CA ARG A 768 1.08 -24.12 -0.48
C ARG A 768 2.15 -24.37 0.58
N ASP A 769 2.66 -23.35 1.21
CA ASP A 769 3.74 -23.45 2.19
C ASP A 769 3.35 -24.31 3.40
N PRO A 770 3.92 -25.55 3.56
CA PRO A 770 3.48 -26.47 4.58
C PRO A 770 3.68 -25.94 6.01
N ALA A 771 4.71 -25.14 6.23
CA ALA A 771 5.01 -24.63 7.56
C ALA A 771 3.96 -23.60 8.01
N THR A 772 3.45 -22.76 7.10
CA THR A 772 2.36 -21.83 7.40
C THR A 772 1.07 -22.55 7.74
N PHE A 773 0.71 -23.60 6.96
CA PHE A 773 -0.50 -24.40 7.24
C PHE A 773 -0.36 -25.17 8.56
N ALA A 774 0.80 -25.80 8.84
CA ALA A 774 1.04 -26.51 10.10
C ALA A 774 0.99 -25.54 11.29
N GLY A 775 1.64 -24.38 11.21
CA GLY A 775 1.60 -23.36 12.25
C GLY A 775 0.18 -22.87 12.56
N MET A 776 -0.63 -22.64 11.53
CA MET A 776 -2.05 -22.27 11.67
C MET A 776 -2.84 -23.38 12.39
N LEU A 777 -2.68 -24.64 11.99
CA LEU A 777 -3.36 -25.79 12.64
C LEU A 777 -2.99 -25.88 14.13
N VAL A 778 -1.72 -25.68 14.47
CA VAL A 778 -1.25 -25.68 15.86
C VAL A 778 -1.89 -24.53 16.65
N VAL A 779 -1.86 -23.31 16.12
CA VAL A 779 -2.44 -22.14 16.79
C VAL A 779 -3.93 -22.31 17.03
N LEU A 780 -4.70 -22.71 15.99
CA LEU A 780 -6.16 -22.93 16.12
C LEU A 780 -6.49 -24.06 17.08
N THR A 781 -5.71 -25.16 17.08
CA THR A 781 -5.90 -26.28 18.01
C THR A 781 -5.67 -25.83 19.45
N LEU A 782 -4.60 -25.08 19.71
CA LEU A 782 -4.30 -24.52 21.04
C LEU A 782 -5.43 -23.60 21.53
N VAL A 783 -5.90 -22.71 20.65
CA VAL A 783 -7.02 -21.80 20.97
C VAL A 783 -8.30 -22.55 21.25
N ALA A 784 -8.63 -23.58 20.45
CA ALA A 784 -9.81 -24.43 20.68
C ALA A 784 -9.70 -25.19 22.02
N LEU A 785 -8.51 -25.70 22.35
CA LEU A 785 -8.25 -26.36 23.64
C LEU A 785 -8.47 -25.39 24.81
N ILE A 786 -7.89 -24.20 24.75
CA ILE A 786 -8.02 -23.18 25.82
C ILE A 786 -9.48 -22.75 25.97
N ALA A 787 -10.17 -22.45 24.86
CA ALA A 787 -11.57 -22.03 24.86
C ALA A 787 -12.52 -23.12 25.40
N GLY A 788 -12.25 -24.40 25.11
CA GLY A 788 -13.02 -25.55 25.59
C GLY A 788 -12.70 -25.98 27.03
N TYR A 789 -11.45 -25.76 27.46
CA TYR A 789 -10.99 -26.20 28.80
C TYR A 789 -11.69 -25.46 29.95
N VAL A 790 -11.88 -24.15 29.84
CA VAL A 790 -12.50 -23.32 30.90
C VAL A 790 -13.93 -23.80 31.22
N PRO A 791 -14.85 -23.99 30.22
CA PRO A 791 -16.17 -24.54 30.49
C PRO A 791 -16.10 -26.01 30.99
N ALA A 792 -15.18 -26.82 30.42
CA ALA A 792 -15.03 -28.22 30.84
C ALA A 792 -14.62 -28.37 32.33
N ARG A 793 -13.70 -27.50 32.77
CA ARG A 793 -13.30 -27.43 34.18
C ARG A 793 -14.43 -26.98 35.10
N ARG A 794 -15.27 -26.02 34.66
CA ARG A 794 -16.45 -25.59 35.42
C ARG A 794 -17.47 -26.76 35.54
N ALA A 795 -17.73 -27.47 34.42
CA ALA A 795 -18.64 -28.61 34.41
C ALA A 795 -18.23 -29.72 35.37
N SER A 796 -16.93 -30.04 35.46
CA SER A 796 -16.38 -31.10 36.33
C SER A 796 -16.34 -30.75 37.82
N ARG A 797 -16.65 -29.49 38.20
CA ARG A 797 -16.71 -29.01 39.60
C ARG A 797 -18.12 -28.77 40.11
N VAL A 798 -19.12 -29.12 39.34
CA VAL A 798 -20.52 -28.99 39.75
C VAL A 798 -20.81 -30.06 40.84
N ASP A 799 -21.32 -29.60 41.98
CA ASP A 799 -21.75 -30.52 43.07
C ASP A 799 -22.96 -31.35 42.58
N PRO A 800 -22.84 -32.70 42.58
CA PRO A 800 -23.91 -33.56 42.12
C PRO A 800 -25.24 -33.33 42.86
N MET A 801 -25.18 -32.99 44.16
CA MET A 801 -26.38 -32.70 44.98
C MET A 801 -27.10 -31.42 44.58
N VAL A 802 -26.31 -30.39 44.18
CA VAL A 802 -26.86 -29.09 43.66
C VAL A 802 -27.43 -29.29 42.24
N ALA A 803 -26.78 -30.12 41.41
CA ALA A 803 -27.23 -30.41 40.05
C ALA A 803 -28.57 -31.21 40.02
N LEU A 804 -28.83 -32.06 41.01
CA LEU A 804 -30.08 -32.80 41.17
C LEU A 804 -31.23 -31.97 41.79
N ARG A 805 -30.93 -30.89 42.50
CA ARG A 805 -31.95 -29.97 43.13
C ARG A 805 -32.31 -28.77 42.23
N ALA A 806 -31.64 -28.55 41.11
CA ALA A 806 -31.95 -27.46 40.19
C ALA A 806 -33.15 -27.88 39.31
N GLU A 807 -34.38 -27.57 39.78
CA GLU A 807 -35.62 -27.63 39.00
C GLU A 807 -35.75 -26.44 38.05
#